data_25e863a7c9d7d325fda3c57cc04f3cdd
#
_entry.id   25e863a7c9d7d325fda3c57cc04f3cdd
#
_cell.length_a   1.000
_cell.length_b   1.000
_cell.length_c   1.000
_cell.angle_alpha   90.00
_cell.angle_beta   90.00
_cell.angle_gamma   90.00
#
_symmetry.space_group_name_H-M   'P 1'
#
loop_
_entity.id
_entity.type
_entity.pdbx_description
1 polymer ?
#
loop_
_entity_poly.entity_id
_entity_poly.type
_entity_poly.pdbx_seq_one_letter_code
_entity_poly.pdbx_strand_id
1 'polypeptide(L)'
;MASALQASPTSLLRSSLLEYLSIPRELALGYIGLLLFMMGDGVESGYLAHFLHSEGISQEKIALLFTVYGALVAMGARYSGALSDVWGARLVMWIGLLAWIVFQVIFLGFSLPTGSYPAMLVSYGLRGFGYPLFAYGFLVLITSATPPRRLGSAVGWFWFAFSAGLPTLGSLFASLVIPYVGQYVTLWCALGMVIVGGVVALAGLPRRARLSAPGEMENKPRGSFFSGVAIAWEKPKTAIGCLVRMINTAPQFGFLVFLPTFFTTVVGLRLSQWLQLLSYMFLSNIIANLLSGIVGDKLGWRRTVAYVGGIGCTVTTLLLFYVPVAHRGNFGLAVVVAVLYGATLAGYVPLTAIMPLLAPENKGAAISMLTLGAGASALLGPAIVALFIGPLGVEGVMWIFAGLYALSAVLALFLTLPQDVERGSLGWSGIGGAAFGASASLLAHPPAMAALAGQNDIDLLLFDLGGTIYDDSTYTRALLRAVHDIDPNVQEDEFWAIYDAQRMRASGSLRTAIANHFVPNQDRERLTTLARGYWEYPASALYPDVKPALKALAAQFKLGLVANSGEAALKALRRDGLRDLFTVIALADSLGVEKPDERIFLYALKTAGVSPSRTVHVGNRLESDIRPAQRLGMRTVWLLRGDAPPAPTLDQLAEPDAVIISLVGLPTALSRLTGSRELRHLSDSVASLES
;
A
#
# COMPACT_ATOMS: atom_id res chain seq x y z
N MET A 1 20.45 18.85 36.32
CA MET A 1 21.45 17.91 35.81
C MET A 1 21.47 16.57 36.60
N ALA A 2 20.36 16.15 37.16
CA ALA A 2 20.28 14.94 38.00
C ALA A 2 19.09 14.00 37.70
N SER A 3 18.34 14.22 36.63
CA SER A 3 17.20 13.35 36.21
C SER A 3 17.42 12.53 34.94
N ALA A 4 18.59 12.63 34.31
CA ALA A 4 18.88 11.95 33.03
C ALA A 4 19.63 10.61 33.18
N LEU A 5 19.82 10.09 34.37
CA LEU A 5 20.67 8.93 34.64
C LEU A 5 19.92 7.66 35.13
N GLN A 6 18.62 7.54 34.87
CA GLN A 6 17.87 6.32 35.25
C GLN A 6 17.09 5.64 34.12
N ALA A 7 17.44 5.85 32.87
CA ALA A 7 16.91 5.02 31.79
C ALA A 7 17.77 3.75 31.69
N SER A 8 17.20 2.57 32.00
CA SER A 8 17.89 1.29 31.86
C SER A 8 18.32 1.04 30.42
N PRO A 9 19.47 0.40 30.13
CA PRO A 9 19.92 0.10 28.76
C PRO A 9 18.88 -0.63 27.90
N THR A 10 18.00 -1.38 28.53
CA THR A 10 16.88 -2.07 27.86
C THR A 10 15.78 -1.12 27.37
N SER A 11 15.59 0.05 28.02
CA SER A 11 14.60 1.05 27.57
C SER A 11 15.08 1.84 26.35
N LEU A 12 16.38 2.11 26.26
CA LEU A 12 17.00 2.79 25.11
C LEU A 12 17.05 1.89 23.86
N LEU A 13 17.34 0.60 24.04
CA LEU A 13 17.29 -0.38 22.94
C LEU A 13 15.87 -0.60 22.42
N ARG A 14 14.85 -0.64 23.29
CA ARG A 14 13.45 -0.72 22.88
C ARG A 14 12.97 0.51 22.12
N SER A 15 13.40 1.70 22.51
CA SER A 15 13.02 2.94 21.83
C SER A 15 13.58 3.01 20.41
N SER A 16 14.82 2.60 20.21
CA SER A 16 15.47 2.59 18.89
C SER A 16 14.86 1.54 17.94
N LEU A 17 14.45 0.38 18.44
CA LEU A 17 13.85 -0.68 17.61
C LEU A 17 12.45 -0.29 17.10
N LEU A 18 11.59 0.27 17.95
CA LEU A 18 10.25 0.72 17.55
C LEU A 18 10.32 1.87 16.55
N GLU A 19 11.27 2.78 16.72
CA GLU A 19 11.53 3.87 15.78
C GLU A 19 12.06 3.35 14.43
N TYR A 20 12.96 2.38 14.45
CA TYR A 20 13.44 1.70 13.24
C TYR A 20 12.31 0.99 12.48
N LEU A 21 11.41 0.32 13.21
CA LEU A 21 10.23 -0.36 12.64
C LEU A 21 9.09 0.60 12.28
N SER A 22 9.24 1.91 12.54
CA SER A 22 8.20 2.92 12.31
C SER A 22 6.87 2.63 13.00
N ILE A 23 6.91 1.93 14.16
CA ILE A 23 5.74 1.64 14.98
C ILE A 23 5.57 2.77 15.99
N PRO A 24 4.44 3.50 16.02
CA PRO A 24 4.15 4.48 17.06
C PRO A 24 4.18 3.83 18.44
N ARG A 25 4.97 4.36 19.38
CA ARG A 25 5.14 3.78 20.72
C ARG A 25 3.82 3.59 21.45
N GLU A 26 2.92 4.55 21.28
CA GLU A 26 1.57 4.55 21.87
C GLU A 26 0.67 3.43 21.34
N LEU A 27 0.95 2.90 20.14
CA LEU A 27 0.17 1.84 19.49
C LEU A 27 0.84 0.45 19.59
N ALA A 28 2.06 0.35 20.09
CA ALA A 28 2.82 -0.91 20.11
C ALA A 28 2.09 -2.05 20.82
N LEU A 29 1.49 -1.78 21.99
CA LEU A 29 0.67 -2.75 22.71
C LEU A 29 -0.63 -3.08 21.93
N GLY A 30 -1.15 -2.14 21.17
CA GLY A 30 -2.29 -2.36 20.28
C GLY A 30 -2.00 -3.41 19.21
N TYR A 31 -0.83 -3.38 18.59
CA TYR A 31 -0.42 -4.39 17.60
C TYR A 31 -0.23 -5.78 18.22
N ILE A 32 0.38 -5.86 19.40
CA ILE A 32 0.53 -7.12 20.14
C ILE A 32 -0.84 -7.67 20.53
N GLY A 33 -1.71 -6.81 21.06
CA GLY A 33 -3.08 -7.19 21.41
C GLY A 33 -3.89 -7.64 20.21
N LEU A 34 -3.78 -6.95 19.05
CA LEU A 34 -4.40 -7.37 17.80
C LEU A 34 -3.89 -8.75 17.35
N LEU A 35 -2.58 -8.99 17.38
CA LEU A 35 -1.99 -10.27 17.03
C LEU A 35 -2.57 -11.41 17.90
N LEU A 36 -2.62 -11.23 19.21
CA LEU A 36 -3.19 -12.21 20.15
C LEU A 36 -4.68 -12.41 19.96
N PHE A 37 -5.44 -11.32 19.71
CA PHE A 37 -6.88 -11.39 19.41
C PHE A 37 -7.11 -12.19 18.13
N MET A 38 -6.40 -11.85 17.04
CA MET A 38 -6.53 -12.54 15.76
C MET A 38 -6.03 -13.98 15.82
N MET A 39 -5.02 -14.26 16.65
CA MET A 39 -4.57 -15.63 16.92
C MET A 39 -5.67 -16.45 17.59
N GLY A 40 -6.36 -15.90 18.61
CA GLY A 40 -7.49 -16.55 19.26
C GLY A 40 -8.65 -16.81 18.30
N ASP A 41 -9.05 -15.81 17.48
CA ASP A 41 -10.09 -15.98 16.45
C ASP A 41 -9.68 -17.02 15.38
N GLY A 42 -8.38 -17.10 15.07
CA GLY A 42 -7.81 -18.04 14.10
C GLY A 42 -7.70 -19.47 14.58
N VAL A 43 -7.62 -19.71 15.89
CA VAL A 43 -7.52 -21.05 16.47
C VAL A 43 -8.64 -21.98 15.96
N GLU A 44 -9.86 -21.52 15.97
CA GLU A 44 -11.02 -22.32 15.58
C GLU A 44 -11.22 -22.41 14.07
N SER A 45 -10.80 -21.38 13.33
CA SER A 45 -11.04 -21.28 11.88
C SER A 45 -10.48 -22.48 11.11
N GLY A 46 -9.39 -23.08 11.60
CA GLY A 46 -8.73 -24.21 10.97
C GLY A 46 -9.39 -25.57 11.20
N TYR A 47 -10.23 -25.75 12.25
CA TYR A 47 -10.79 -27.07 12.58
C TYR A 47 -12.25 -27.09 13.02
N LEU A 48 -12.88 -25.95 13.28
CA LEU A 48 -14.27 -25.91 13.75
C LEU A 48 -15.22 -26.68 12.81
N ALA A 49 -15.04 -26.57 11.51
CA ALA A 49 -15.85 -27.29 10.53
C ALA A 49 -15.70 -28.83 10.69
N HIS A 50 -14.46 -29.31 10.92
CA HIS A 50 -14.20 -30.72 11.19
C HIS A 50 -14.81 -31.17 12.52
N PHE A 51 -14.70 -30.35 13.57
CA PHE A 51 -15.27 -30.62 14.88
C PHE A 51 -16.80 -30.75 14.79
N LEU A 52 -17.48 -29.79 14.16
CA LEU A 52 -18.93 -29.83 13.95
C LEU A 52 -19.37 -31.06 13.11
N HIS A 53 -18.56 -31.45 12.14
CA HIS A 53 -18.83 -32.66 11.35
C HIS A 53 -18.71 -33.92 12.19
N SER A 54 -17.73 -34.01 13.10
CA SER A 54 -17.58 -35.14 14.03
C SER A 54 -18.73 -35.23 15.05
N GLU A 55 -19.39 -34.09 15.36
CA GLU A 55 -20.61 -34.01 16.15
C GLU A 55 -21.89 -34.36 15.35
N GLY A 56 -21.77 -34.81 14.09
CA GLY A 56 -22.88 -35.24 13.26
C GLY A 56 -23.61 -34.17 12.46
N ILE A 57 -23.07 -32.97 12.37
CA ILE A 57 -23.66 -31.89 11.55
C ILE A 57 -23.22 -32.09 10.09
N SER A 58 -24.17 -32.01 9.14
CA SER A 58 -23.86 -32.18 7.72
C SER A 58 -23.01 -31.00 7.17
N GLN A 59 -22.22 -31.30 6.11
CA GLN A 59 -21.33 -30.29 5.50
C GLN A 59 -22.08 -29.06 4.98
N GLU A 60 -23.31 -29.27 4.45
CA GLU A 60 -24.14 -28.16 3.96
C GLU A 60 -24.57 -27.22 5.10
N LYS A 61 -24.96 -27.78 6.27
CA LYS A 61 -25.30 -27.01 7.46
C LYS A 61 -24.10 -26.26 8.02
N ILE A 62 -22.92 -26.89 8.04
CA ILE A 62 -21.67 -26.24 8.44
C ILE A 62 -21.36 -25.10 7.48
N ALA A 63 -21.46 -25.32 6.19
CA ALA A 63 -21.23 -24.27 5.19
C ALA A 63 -22.24 -23.12 5.31
N LEU A 64 -23.50 -23.40 5.60
CA LEU A 64 -24.51 -22.37 5.87
C LEU A 64 -24.19 -21.58 7.14
N LEU A 65 -23.71 -22.24 8.20
CA LEU A 65 -23.24 -21.58 9.43
C LEU A 65 -22.15 -20.56 9.15
N PHE A 66 -21.11 -20.97 8.39
CA PHE A 66 -20.02 -20.07 8.00
C PHE A 66 -20.49 -19.00 7.02
N THR A 67 -21.49 -19.27 6.18
CA THR A 67 -22.08 -18.26 5.27
C THR A 67 -22.76 -17.13 6.05
N VAL A 68 -23.58 -17.49 7.04
CA VAL A 68 -24.25 -16.50 7.92
C VAL A 68 -23.22 -15.70 8.73
N TYR A 69 -22.21 -16.38 9.28
CA TYR A 69 -21.08 -15.73 9.94
C TYR A 69 -20.40 -14.73 9.00
N GLY A 70 -20.05 -15.15 7.77
CA GLY A 70 -19.40 -14.31 6.76
C GLY A 70 -20.23 -13.11 6.33
N ALA A 71 -21.57 -13.25 6.27
CA ALA A 71 -22.48 -12.14 5.99
C ALA A 71 -22.38 -11.06 7.07
N LEU A 72 -22.37 -11.47 8.35
CA LEU A 72 -22.28 -10.54 9.48
C LEU A 72 -20.86 -9.96 9.65
N VAL A 73 -19.81 -10.71 9.27
CA VAL A 73 -18.45 -10.19 9.12
C VAL A 73 -18.40 -9.06 8.09
N ALA A 74 -18.98 -9.26 6.90
CA ALA A 74 -19.01 -8.25 5.86
C ALA A 74 -19.77 -6.99 6.30
N MET A 75 -20.88 -7.15 7.00
CA MET A 75 -21.63 -6.04 7.59
C MET A 75 -20.81 -5.32 8.66
N GLY A 76 -20.19 -6.04 9.60
CA GLY A 76 -19.33 -5.48 10.64
C GLY A 76 -18.17 -4.68 10.06
N ALA A 77 -17.49 -5.20 9.04
CA ALA A 77 -16.42 -4.53 8.33
C ALA A 77 -16.88 -3.22 7.68
N ARG A 78 -18.09 -3.22 7.10
CA ARG A 78 -18.69 -2.04 6.46
C ARG A 78 -19.04 -0.95 7.47
N TYR A 79 -19.58 -1.33 8.60
CA TYR A 79 -20.04 -0.36 9.61
C TYR A 79 -18.94 0.09 10.57
N SER A 80 -17.85 -0.64 10.72
CA SER A 80 -16.79 -0.35 11.69
C SER A 80 -16.25 1.08 11.54
N GLY A 81 -15.94 1.53 10.31
CA GLY A 81 -15.48 2.89 10.06
C GLY A 81 -16.50 3.95 10.44
N ALA A 82 -17.75 3.82 9.94
CA ALA A 82 -18.82 4.77 10.19
C ALA A 82 -19.18 4.87 11.69
N LEU A 83 -19.20 3.74 12.40
CA LEU A 83 -19.42 3.72 13.84
C LEU A 83 -18.24 4.35 14.60
N SER A 84 -17.01 4.15 14.11
CA SER A 84 -15.82 4.76 14.71
C SER A 84 -15.81 6.28 14.58
N ASP A 85 -16.37 6.81 13.48
CA ASP A 85 -16.51 8.26 13.28
C ASP A 85 -17.54 8.88 14.23
N VAL A 86 -18.62 8.14 14.56
CA VAL A 86 -19.71 8.65 15.41
C VAL A 86 -19.45 8.41 16.89
N TRP A 87 -19.00 7.21 17.26
CA TRP A 87 -18.87 6.76 18.66
C TRP A 87 -17.44 6.76 19.16
N GLY A 88 -16.48 6.96 18.25
CA GLY A 88 -15.06 6.84 18.53
C GLY A 88 -14.57 5.39 18.42
N ALA A 89 -13.41 5.22 17.79
CA ALA A 89 -12.86 3.92 17.45
C ALA A 89 -12.65 3.01 18.67
N ARG A 90 -12.25 3.58 19.82
CA ARG A 90 -12.05 2.81 21.06
C ARG A 90 -13.34 2.15 21.58
N LEU A 91 -14.48 2.85 21.52
CA LEU A 91 -15.77 2.29 21.93
C LEU A 91 -16.22 1.20 20.97
N VAL A 92 -16.02 1.40 19.67
CA VAL A 92 -16.31 0.38 18.64
C VAL A 92 -15.48 -0.89 18.86
N MET A 93 -14.20 -0.75 19.21
CA MET A 93 -13.35 -1.89 19.60
C MET A 93 -13.89 -2.62 20.84
N TRP A 94 -14.35 -1.90 21.87
CA TRP A 94 -14.98 -2.51 23.04
C TRP A 94 -16.24 -3.29 22.67
N ILE A 95 -17.11 -2.71 21.85
CA ILE A 95 -18.34 -3.37 21.35
C ILE A 95 -17.98 -4.63 20.58
N GLY A 96 -16.96 -4.56 19.69
CA GLY A 96 -16.49 -5.71 18.94
C GLY A 96 -15.95 -6.84 19.83
N LEU A 97 -15.11 -6.49 20.82
CA LEU A 97 -14.58 -7.45 21.79
C LEU A 97 -15.69 -8.11 22.61
N LEU A 98 -16.61 -7.31 23.15
CA LEU A 98 -17.73 -7.84 23.96
C LEU A 98 -18.66 -8.71 23.13
N ALA A 99 -19.01 -8.29 21.92
CA ALA A 99 -19.84 -9.09 21.03
C ALA A 99 -19.17 -10.45 20.74
N TRP A 100 -17.88 -10.45 20.43
CA TRP A 100 -17.14 -11.68 20.20
C TRP A 100 -17.18 -12.60 21.43
N ILE A 101 -16.86 -12.09 22.63
CA ILE A 101 -16.85 -12.85 23.87
C ILE A 101 -18.22 -13.41 24.21
N VAL A 102 -19.26 -12.57 24.21
CA VAL A 102 -20.62 -12.97 24.63
C VAL A 102 -21.16 -14.06 23.71
N PHE A 103 -21.07 -13.85 22.40
CA PHE A 103 -21.61 -14.84 21.46
C PHE A 103 -20.77 -16.11 21.39
N GLN A 104 -19.47 -16.05 21.65
CA GLN A 104 -18.62 -17.22 21.79
C GLN A 104 -18.97 -18.01 23.05
N VAL A 105 -19.20 -17.36 24.17
CA VAL A 105 -19.65 -18.03 25.42
C VAL A 105 -21.01 -18.70 25.20
N ILE A 106 -21.96 -18.04 24.54
CA ILE A 106 -23.27 -18.65 24.22
C ILE A 106 -23.08 -19.84 23.27
N PHE A 107 -22.20 -19.71 22.25
CA PHE A 107 -21.93 -20.77 21.31
C PHE A 107 -21.33 -22.01 22.01
N LEU A 108 -20.30 -21.83 22.82
CA LEU A 108 -19.61 -22.92 23.51
C LEU A 108 -20.39 -23.46 24.71
N GLY A 109 -20.99 -22.60 25.52
CA GLY A 109 -21.62 -23.00 26.78
C GLY A 109 -23.06 -23.48 26.64
N PHE A 110 -23.76 -23.05 25.56
CA PHE A 110 -25.17 -23.40 25.36
C PHE A 110 -25.42 -24.07 24.01
N SER A 111 -25.06 -23.45 22.89
CA SER A 111 -25.48 -23.92 21.58
C SER A 111 -24.86 -25.27 21.20
N LEU A 112 -23.55 -25.46 21.43
CA LEU A 112 -22.86 -26.71 21.17
C LEU A 112 -23.32 -27.85 22.09
N PRO A 113 -23.38 -27.70 23.44
CA PRO A 113 -23.82 -28.77 24.32
C PRO A 113 -25.28 -29.20 24.13
N THR A 114 -26.16 -28.29 23.71
CA THR A 114 -27.56 -28.62 23.43
C THR A 114 -27.78 -29.27 22.06
N GLY A 115 -26.78 -29.26 21.16
CA GLY A 115 -26.92 -29.75 19.80
C GLY A 115 -27.90 -28.93 18.94
N SER A 116 -28.34 -27.77 19.41
CA SER A 116 -29.36 -26.94 18.73
C SER A 116 -28.76 -26.16 17.56
N TYR A 117 -28.93 -26.66 16.34
CA TYR A 117 -28.42 -25.98 15.14
C TYR A 117 -28.92 -24.53 14.97
N PRO A 118 -30.21 -24.19 15.22
CA PRO A 118 -30.65 -22.80 15.17
C PRO A 118 -29.92 -21.90 16.19
N ALA A 119 -29.67 -22.40 17.41
CA ALA A 119 -28.90 -21.66 18.41
C ALA A 119 -27.45 -21.45 17.98
N MET A 120 -26.82 -22.46 17.36
CA MET A 120 -25.49 -22.34 16.78
C MET A 120 -25.46 -21.30 15.66
N LEU A 121 -26.46 -21.31 14.77
CA LEU A 121 -26.56 -20.36 13.65
C LEU A 121 -26.66 -18.92 14.13
N VAL A 122 -27.44 -18.65 15.17
CA VAL A 122 -27.62 -17.31 15.74
C VAL A 122 -26.37 -16.88 16.50
N SER A 123 -25.87 -17.70 17.42
CA SER A 123 -24.73 -17.33 18.27
C SER A 123 -23.44 -17.18 17.46
N TYR A 124 -23.10 -18.16 16.63
CA TYR A 124 -21.90 -18.09 15.78
C TYR A 124 -22.05 -17.00 14.71
N GLY A 125 -23.22 -16.85 14.11
CA GLY A 125 -23.50 -15.77 13.17
C GLY A 125 -23.25 -14.40 13.77
N LEU A 126 -23.92 -14.05 14.90
CA LEU A 126 -23.80 -12.74 15.54
C LEU A 126 -22.38 -12.45 16.03
N ARG A 127 -21.61 -13.46 16.39
CA ARG A 127 -20.17 -13.32 16.67
C ARG A 127 -19.40 -12.72 15.49
N GLY A 128 -19.89 -12.92 14.26
CA GLY A 128 -19.30 -12.36 13.04
C GLY A 128 -19.10 -10.83 13.05
N PHE A 129 -19.84 -10.09 13.89
CA PHE A 129 -19.57 -8.67 14.11
C PHE A 129 -18.30 -8.40 14.93
N GLY A 130 -17.83 -9.36 15.73
CA GLY A 130 -16.82 -9.16 16.76
C GLY A 130 -15.50 -8.68 16.20
N TYR A 131 -14.79 -9.53 15.42
CA TYR A 131 -13.46 -9.17 14.97
C TYR A 131 -13.43 -7.97 14.01
N PRO A 132 -14.39 -7.76 13.07
CA PRO A 132 -14.31 -6.61 12.20
C PRO A 132 -14.45 -5.28 12.94
N LEU A 133 -15.35 -5.20 13.94
CA LEU A 133 -15.49 -4.01 14.77
C LEU A 133 -14.22 -3.77 15.59
N PHE A 134 -13.61 -4.82 16.14
CA PHE A 134 -12.38 -4.71 16.91
C PHE A 134 -11.19 -4.34 16.03
N ALA A 135 -10.88 -5.14 15.02
CA ALA A 135 -9.67 -4.98 14.22
C ALA A 135 -9.71 -3.72 13.34
N TYR A 136 -10.81 -3.45 12.64
CA TYR A 136 -10.90 -2.25 11.81
C TYR A 136 -11.11 -0.98 12.64
N GLY A 137 -11.69 -1.07 13.85
CA GLY A 137 -11.67 0.01 14.83
C GLY A 137 -10.23 0.39 15.21
N PHE A 138 -9.35 -0.59 15.42
CA PHE A 138 -7.92 -0.36 15.65
C PHE A 138 -7.23 0.25 14.41
N LEU A 139 -7.59 -0.20 13.21
CA LEU A 139 -7.06 0.39 11.96
C LEU A 139 -7.43 1.89 11.84
N VAL A 140 -8.64 2.28 12.23
CA VAL A 140 -9.04 3.70 12.29
C VAL A 140 -8.17 4.49 13.27
N LEU A 141 -7.85 3.93 14.44
CA LEU A 141 -6.92 4.56 15.39
C LEU A 141 -5.51 4.70 14.81
N ILE A 142 -5.01 3.67 14.13
CA ILE A 142 -3.70 3.73 13.46
C ILE A 142 -3.68 4.87 12.44
N THR A 143 -4.71 4.99 11.60
CA THR A 143 -4.77 6.01 10.56
C THR A 143 -4.91 7.43 11.11
N SER A 144 -5.55 7.59 12.25
CA SER A 144 -5.73 8.89 12.91
C SER A 144 -4.52 9.31 13.77
N ALA A 145 -3.77 8.35 14.34
CA ALA A 145 -2.66 8.62 15.25
C ALA A 145 -1.29 8.59 14.56
N THR A 146 -1.20 8.14 13.31
CA THR A 146 0.09 7.98 12.62
C THR A 146 0.31 9.07 11.59
N PRO A 147 1.45 9.78 11.63
CA PRO A 147 1.78 10.79 10.61
C PRO A 147 1.79 10.18 9.19
N PRO A 148 1.37 10.94 8.15
CA PRO A 148 1.25 10.44 6.77
C PRO A 148 2.50 9.74 6.24
N ARG A 149 3.70 10.18 6.62
CA ARG A 149 4.98 9.58 6.21
C ARG A 149 5.22 8.17 6.72
N ARG A 150 4.62 7.78 7.86
CA ARG A 150 4.76 6.48 8.50
C ARG A 150 3.51 5.62 8.37
N LEU A 151 2.45 6.17 7.79
CA LEU A 151 1.15 5.52 7.71
C LEU A 151 1.20 4.18 6.94
N GLY A 152 1.93 4.14 5.82
CA GLY A 152 2.10 2.91 5.04
C GLY A 152 2.74 1.79 5.86
N SER A 153 3.79 2.10 6.62
CA SER A 153 4.46 1.13 7.50
C SER A 153 3.56 0.68 8.65
N ALA A 154 2.86 1.62 9.29
CA ALA A 154 1.94 1.32 10.38
C ALA A 154 0.77 0.42 9.93
N VAL A 155 0.17 0.71 8.76
CA VAL A 155 -0.87 -0.14 8.15
C VAL A 155 -0.29 -1.50 7.71
N GLY A 156 0.97 -1.53 7.23
CA GLY A 156 1.68 -2.77 6.92
C GLY A 156 1.81 -3.68 8.14
N TRP A 157 2.18 -3.14 9.31
CA TRP A 157 2.24 -3.88 10.57
C TRP A 157 0.86 -4.36 11.05
N PHE A 158 -0.20 -3.58 10.80
CA PHE A 158 -1.57 -4.02 11.06
C PHE A 158 -1.91 -5.29 10.27
N TRP A 159 -1.70 -5.27 8.94
CA TRP A 159 -1.98 -6.42 8.10
C TRP A 159 -1.08 -7.61 8.40
N PHE A 160 0.17 -7.38 8.78
CA PHE A 160 1.06 -8.44 9.26
C PHE A 160 0.50 -9.09 10.53
N ALA A 161 0.15 -8.31 11.56
CA ALA A 161 -0.40 -8.84 12.81
C ALA A 161 -1.73 -9.58 12.57
N PHE A 162 -2.58 -9.04 11.69
CA PHE A 162 -3.85 -9.64 11.30
C PHE A 162 -3.64 -11.00 10.61
N SER A 163 -2.81 -11.05 9.58
CA SER A 163 -2.59 -12.27 8.77
C SER A 163 -1.74 -13.30 9.48
N ALA A 164 -0.75 -12.87 10.28
CA ALA A 164 0.05 -13.78 11.09
C ALA A 164 -0.79 -14.40 12.22
N GLY A 165 -1.68 -13.61 12.84
CA GLY A 165 -2.55 -14.10 13.92
C GLY A 165 -3.57 -15.10 13.42
N LEU A 166 -4.46 -14.65 12.52
CA LEU A 166 -5.67 -15.39 12.15
C LEU A 166 -5.38 -16.78 11.58
N PRO A 167 -4.81 -16.94 10.37
CA PRO A 167 -4.69 -18.27 9.79
C PRO A 167 -3.38 -18.99 10.14
N THR A 168 -2.30 -18.25 10.50
CA THR A 168 -0.98 -18.86 10.67
C THR A 168 -0.74 -19.32 12.09
N LEU A 169 -0.66 -18.39 13.03
CA LEU A 169 -0.34 -18.71 14.44
C LEU A 169 -1.52 -19.35 15.17
N GLY A 170 -2.77 -18.98 14.82
CA GLY A 170 -3.95 -19.62 15.38
C GLY A 170 -4.02 -21.10 15.07
N SER A 171 -3.84 -21.48 13.80
CA SER A 171 -3.82 -22.89 13.40
C SER A 171 -2.61 -23.65 13.96
N LEU A 172 -1.43 -23.00 14.02
CA LEU A 172 -0.26 -23.61 14.65
C LEU A 172 -0.50 -23.89 16.14
N PHE A 173 -1.06 -22.93 16.87
CA PHE A 173 -1.44 -23.11 18.27
C PHE A 173 -2.43 -24.28 18.43
N ALA A 174 -3.48 -24.32 17.63
CA ALA A 174 -4.44 -25.42 17.64
C ALA A 174 -3.78 -26.78 17.38
N SER A 175 -2.81 -26.85 16.44
CA SER A 175 -2.09 -28.08 16.12
C SER A 175 -1.29 -28.63 17.30
N LEU A 176 -0.77 -27.74 18.16
CA LEU A 176 0.02 -28.09 19.32
C LEU A 176 -0.84 -28.41 20.55
N VAL A 177 -1.98 -27.75 20.71
CA VAL A 177 -2.80 -27.84 21.92
C VAL A 177 -3.85 -28.94 21.86
N ILE A 178 -4.50 -29.13 20.70
CA ILE A 178 -5.55 -30.16 20.54
C ILE A 178 -5.12 -31.56 20.97
N PRO A 179 -3.89 -32.05 20.69
CA PRO A 179 -3.47 -33.39 21.14
C PRO A 179 -3.46 -33.59 22.65
N TYR A 180 -3.35 -32.50 23.44
CA TYR A 180 -3.26 -32.57 24.91
C TYR A 180 -4.61 -32.34 25.60
N VAL A 181 -5.40 -31.38 25.11
CA VAL A 181 -6.63 -30.95 25.81
C VAL A 181 -7.92 -31.24 25.01
N GLY A 182 -7.79 -31.71 23.77
CA GLY A 182 -8.92 -31.97 22.88
C GLY A 182 -9.48 -30.74 22.18
N GLN A 183 -10.35 -30.98 21.20
CA GLN A 183 -10.87 -29.93 20.31
C GLN A 183 -11.77 -28.91 21.05
N TYR A 184 -12.67 -29.40 21.90
CA TYR A 184 -13.64 -28.55 22.62
C TYR A 184 -12.94 -27.62 23.63
N VAL A 185 -12.00 -28.12 24.41
CA VAL A 185 -11.25 -27.29 25.38
C VAL A 185 -10.37 -26.27 24.65
N THR A 186 -9.85 -26.61 23.48
CA THR A 186 -9.08 -25.67 22.65
C THR A 186 -9.90 -24.46 22.22
N LEU A 187 -11.24 -24.57 22.00
CA LEU A 187 -12.13 -23.45 21.74
C LEU A 187 -12.23 -22.49 22.95
N TRP A 188 -12.22 -23.03 24.18
CA TRP A 188 -12.16 -22.19 25.40
C TRP A 188 -10.80 -21.51 25.56
N CYS A 189 -9.70 -22.16 25.19
CA CYS A 189 -8.38 -21.52 25.15
C CYS A 189 -8.36 -20.35 24.14
N ALA A 190 -9.00 -20.52 22.98
CA ALA A 190 -9.17 -19.47 21.98
C ALA A 190 -9.89 -18.24 22.56
N LEU A 191 -10.98 -18.45 23.31
CA LEU A 191 -11.68 -17.39 24.02
C LEU A 191 -10.76 -16.67 25.00
N GLY A 192 -9.97 -17.40 25.78
CA GLY A 192 -8.97 -16.83 26.69
C GLY A 192 -7.97 -15.92 25.98
N MET A 193 -7.47 -16.37 24.82
CA MET A 193 -6.53 -15.57 24.00
C MET A 193 -7.18 -14.29 23.44
N VAL A 194 -8.43 -14.36 23.00
CA VAL A 194 -9.18 -13.18 22.51
C VAL A 194 -9.38 -12.17 23.64
N ILE A 195 -9.73 -12.64 24.85
CA ILE A 195 -9.89 -11.76 26.01
C ILE A 195 -8.56 -11.07 26.34
N VAL A 196 -7.47 -11.84 26.45
CA VAL A 196 -6.13 -11.29 26.74
C VAL A 196 -5.69 -10.31 25.67
N GLY A 197 -5.82 -10.68 24.39
CA GLY A 197 -5.46 -9.84 23.27
C GLY A 197 -6.26 -8.53 23.23
N GLY A 198 -7.59 -8.63 23.43
CA GLY A 198 -8.48 -7.47 23.48
C GLY A 198 -8.16 -6.52 24.64
N VAL A 199 -7.91 -7.07 25.83
CA VAL A 199 -7.54 -6.27 27.01
C VAL A 199 -6.18 -5.60 26.81
N VAL A 200 -5.17 -6.33 26.30
CA VAL A 200 -3.83 -5.77 26.04
C VAL A 200 -3.91 -4.63 25.02
N ALA A 201 -4.66 -4.82 23.93
CA ALA A 201 -4.84 -3.77 22.93
C ALA A 201 -5.49 -2.52 23.53
N LEU A 202 -6.63 -2.69 24.22
CA LEU A 202 -7.41 -1.58 24.75
C LEU A 202 -6.76 -0.89 25.93
N ALA A 203 -6.01 -1.62 26.76
CA ALA A 203 -5.23 -1.06 27.87
C ALA A 203 -4.03 -0.25 27.41
N GLY A 204 -3.42 -0.65 26.29
CA GLY A 204 -2.27 0.02 25.70
C GLY A 204 -2.61 1.28 24.93
N LEU A 205 -3.90 1.53 24.62
CA LEU A 205 -4.31 2.70 23.86
C LEU A 205 -4.43 3.94 24.77
N PRO A 206 -3.96 5.11 24.34
CA PRO A 206 -4.08 6.35 25.08
C PRO A 206 -5.54 6.67 25.39
N ARG A 207 -5.86 7.02 26.65
CA ARG A 207 -7.23 7.34 27.11
C ARG A 207 -7.83 8.56 26.42
N ARG A 208 -6.97 9.46 25.89
CA ARG A 208 -7.32 10.62 25.07
C ARG A 208 -6.56 10.51 23.75
N ALA A 209 -7.01 9.67 22.83
CA ALA A 209 -6.78 9.97 21.44
C ALA A 209 -7.55 11.29 21.20
N ARG A 210 -6.85 12.42 21.04
CA ARG A 210 -7.47 13.67 20.57
C ARG A 210 -7.99 13.35 19.17
N LEU A 211 -9.27 13.04 19.10
CA LEU A 211 -10.02 13.24 17.87
C LEU A 211 -9.80 14.71 17.52
N SER A 212 -9.36 14.99 16.32
CA SER A 212 -9.30 16.35 15.77
C SER A 212 -10.55 17.10 16.19
N ALA A 213 -10.37 18.34 16.65
CA ALA A 213 -11.47 19.13 17.23
C ALA A 213 -12.69 19.15 16.31
N PRO A 214 -13.92 19.20 16.84
CA PRO A 214 -15.18 19.12 16.05
C PRO A 214 -15.33 20.19 14.95
N GLY A 215 -14.42 21.14 14.82
CA GLY A 215 -14.47 22.24 13.85
C GLY A 215 -13.85 21.97 12.48
N GLU A 216 -13.01 20.93 12.30
CA GLU A 216 -12.42 20.64 10.98
C GLU A 216 -13.18 19.59 10.16
N MET A 217 -14.21 18.99 10.74
CA MET A 217 -15.06 17.98 10.08
C MET A 217 -16.29 18.56 9.37
N GLU A 218 -16.48 19.88 9.39
CA GLU A 218 -17.72 20.51 8.89
C GLU A 218 -17.80 20.62 7.36
N ASN A 219 -16.72 20.31 6.63
CA ASN A 219 -16.67 20.41 5.16
C ASN A 219 -16.26 19.15 4.39
N LYS A 220 -16.16 17.98 5.04
CA LYS A 220 -16.22 16.75 4.25
C LYS A 220 -17.69 16.44 3.99
N PRO A 221 -18.14 16.38 2.72
CA PRO A 221 -19.47 15.89 2.43
C PRO A 221 -19.60 14.54 3.14
N ARG A 222 -20.56 14.40 4.05
CA ARG A 222 -20.93 13.11 4.65
C ARG A 222 -21.13 12.17 3.50
N GLY A 223 -20.09 11.37 3.20
CA GLY A 223 -20.08 10.48 2.05
C GLY A 223 -21.33 9.65 2.13
N SER A 224 -22.24 9.83 1.20
CA SER A 224 -23.44 9.03 1.10
C SER A 224 -23.03 7.57 1.27
N PHE A 225 -23.74 6.82 2.09
CA PHE A 225 -23.58 5.37 2.28
C PHE A 225 -23.38 4.61 0.96
N PHE A 226 -23.91 5.16 -0.13
CA PHE A 226 -23.86 4.64 -1.50
C PHE A 226 -22.72 5.22 -2.35
N SER A 227 -21.97 6.24 -1.92
CA SER A 227 -20.93 6.86 -2.76
C SER A 227 -19.79 5.89 -3.11
N GLY A 228 -19.46 4.95 -2.20
CA GLY A 228 -18.48 3.90 -2.47
C GLY A 228 -18.95 2.90 -3.52
N VAL A 229 -20.27 2.68 -3.67
CA VAL A 229 -20.83 1.77 -4.68
C VAL A 229 -21.14 2.52 -5.98
N ALA A 230 -21.47 3.82 -5.90
CA ALA A 230 -21.73 4.65 -7.08
C ALA A 230 -20.55 4.69 -8.05
N ILE A 231 -19.32 4.66 -7.54
CA ILE A 231 -18.11 4.63 -8.37
C ILE A 231 -18.05 3.41 -9.31
N ALA A 232 -18.71 2.30 -8.96
CA ALA A 232 -18.77 1.11 -9.82
C ALA A 232 -19.51 1.39 -11.14
N TRP A 233 -20.48 2.32 -11.14
CA TRP A 233 -21.20 2.74 -12.32
C TRP A 233 -20.45 3.82 -13.10
N GLU A 234 -19.78 4.75 -12.40
CA GLU A 234 -19.01 5.82 -13.04
C GLU A 234 -17.69 5.29 -13.65
N LYS A 235 -17.05 4.35 -12.98
CA LYS A 235 -15.76 3.75 -13.35
C LYS A 235 -15.86 2.20 -13.31
N PRO A 236 -16.42 1.56 -14.35
CA PRO A 236 -16.69 0.09 -14.33
C PRO A 236 -15.48 -0.78 -14.03
N LYS A 237 -14.26 -0.32 -14.32
CA LYS A 237 -13.02 -1.04 -13.97
C LYS A 237 -12.85 -1.21 -12.46
N THR A 238 -13.39 -0.31 -11.62
CA THR A 238 -13.35 -0.47 -10.17
C THR A 238 -14.24 -1.62 -9.69
N ALA A 239 -15.38 -1.85 -10.36
CA ALA A 239 -16.22 -3.01 -10.12
C ALA A 239 -15.51 -4.31 -10.51
N ILE A 240 -14.79 -4.33 -11.64
CA ILE A 240 -13.97 -5.49 -12.04
C ILE A 240 -12.90 -5.75 -10.97
N GLY A 241 -12.20 -4.72 -10.49
CA GLY A 241 -11.22 -4.86 -9.42
C GLY A 241 -11.81 -5.39 -8.11
N CYS A 242 -13.01 -4.95 -7.74
CA CYS A 242 -13.78 -5.48 -6.60
C CYS A 242 -14.07 -6.98 -6.79
N LEU A 243 -14.53 -7.38 -7.97
CA LEU A 243 -14.82 -8.78 -8.28
C LEU A 243 -13.55 -9.64 -8.26
N VAL A 244 -12.45 -9.18 -8.85
CA VAL A 244 -11.15 -9.86 -8.79
C VAL A 244 -10.69 -10.01 -7.33
N ARG A 245 -10.85 -8.98 -6.50
CA ARG A 245 -10.52 -9.06 -5.06
C ARG A 245 -11.41 -10.06 -4.32
N MET A 246 -12.70 -10.09 -4.63
CA MET A 246 -13.64 -11.04 -4.05
C MET A 246 -13.27 -12.48 -4.39
N ILE A 247 -12.94 -12.75 -5.66
CA ILE A 247 -12.51 -14.08 -6.14
C ILE A 247 -11.18 -14.49 -5.48
N ASN A 248 -10.23 -13.55 -5.29
CA ASN A 248 -8.96 -13.84 -4.63
C ASN A 248 -9.14 -14.45 -3.23
N THR A 249 -10.09 -13.95 -2.46
CA THR A 249 -10.20 -14.30 -1.05
C THR A 249 -11.30 -15.34 -0.79
N ALA A 250 -12.32 -15.45 -1.65
CA ALA A 250 -13.45 -16.36 -1.43
C ALA A 250 -13.05 -17.84 -1.28
N PRO A 251 -12.16 -18.43 -2.11
CA PRO A 251 -11.75 -19.81 -1.94
C PRO A 251 -11.08 -20.07 -0.59
N GLN A 252 -10.33 -19.10 -0.03
CA GLN A 252 -9.70 -19.25 1.29
C GLN A 252 -10.72 -19.50 2.39
N PHE A 253 -11.83 -18.74 2.40
CA PHE A 253 -12.92 -18.97 3.35
C PHE A 253 -13.69 -20.25 3.07
N GLY A 254 -13.88 -20.61 1.79
CA GLY A 254 -14.47 -21.88 1.40
C GLY A 254 -13.63 -23.08 1.85
N PHE A 255 -12.33 -23.02 1.70
CA PHE A 255 -11.39 -24.08 2.10
C PHE A 255 -11.46 -24.41 3.59
N LEU A 256 -11.66 -23.42 4.44
CA LEU A 256 -11.81 -23.63 5.88
C LEU A 256 -13.06 -24.45 6.23
N VAL A 257 -14.06 -24.53 5.35
CA VAL A 257 -15.31 -25.27 5.58
C VAL A 257 -15.14 -26.76 5.31
N PHE A 258 -14.47 -27.16 4.22
CA PHE A 258 -14.48 -28.57 3.80
C PHE A 258 -13.09 -29.24 3.78
N LEU A 259 -11.99 -28.50 3.56
CA LEU A 259 -10.65 -29.09 3.51
C LEU A 259 -10.21 -29.75 4.82
N PRO A 260 -10.55 -29.25 6.04
CA PRO A 260 -10.21 -29.95 7.27
C PRO A 260 -10.73 -31.40 7.28
N THR A 261 -12.00 -31.59 6.94
CA THR A 261 -12.63 -32.92 6.83
C THR A 261 -12.03 -33.71 5.67
N PHE A 262 -11.84 -33.10 4.51
CA PHE A 262 -11.24 -33.78 3.34
C PHE A 262 -9.84 -34.31 3.65
N PHE A 263 -8.95 -33.51 4.22
CA PHE A 263 -7.58 -33.93 4.53
C PHE A 263 -7.52 -35.02 5.62
N THR A 264 -8.45 -34.99 6.56
CA THR A 264 -8.49 -35.99 7.63
C THR A 264 -9.16 -37.29 7.20
N THR A 265 -10.28 -37.24 6.46
CA THR A 265 -11.06 -38.44 6.13
C THR A 265 -10.66 -39.09 4.80
N VAL A 266 -10.35 -38.26 3.76
CA VAL A 266 -10.06 -38.78 2.41
C VAL A 266 -8.55 -38.95 2.21
N VAL A 267 -7.75 -37.95 2.58
CA VAL A 267 -6.28 -38.00 2.43
C VAL A 267 -5.62 -38.82 3.53
N GLY A 268 -6.23 -38.88 4.74
CA GLY A 268 -5.76 -39.70 5.85
C GLY A 268 -4.68 -38.99 6.72
N LEU A 269 -4.63 -37.66 6.69
CA LEU A 269 -3.76 -36.86 7.59
C LEU A 269 -4.39 -36.72 8.98
N ARG A 270 -3.55 -36.59 10.01
CA ARG A 270 -4.02 -36.22 11.35
C ARG A 270 -4.52 -34.78 11.34
N LEU A 271 -5.46 -34.43 12.20
CA LEU A 271 -5.96 -33.06 12.34
C LEU A 271 -4.81 -32.06 12.64
N SER A 272 -3.84 -32.43 13.47
CA SER A 272 -2.65 -31.63 13.74
C SER A 272 -1.80 -31.37 12.49
N GLN A 273 -1.67 -32.36 11.60
CA GLN A 273 -0.96 -32.19 10.33
C GLN A 273 -1.71 -31.28 9.37
N TRP A 274 -3.03 -31.37 9.29
CA TRP A 274 -3.85 -30.41 8.54
C TRP A 274 -3.64 -28.98 9.04
N LEU A 275 -3.67 -28.76 10.34
CA LEU A 275 -3.48 -27.43 10.94
C LEU A 275 -2.07 -26.87 10.70
N GLN A 276 -1.04 -27.73 10.73
CA GLN A 276 0.32 -27.33 10.32
C GLN A 276 0.38 -26.97 8.84
N LEU A 277 -0.26 -27.78 7.98
CA LEU A 277 -0.33 -27.51 6.54
C LEU A 277 -0.99 -26.17 6.26
N LEU A 278 -2.08 -25.84 6.95
CA LEU A 278 -2.75 -24.55 6.87
C LEU A 278 -1.81 -23.41 7.30
N SER A 279 -1.06 -23.61 8.39
CA SER A 279 -0.07 -22.63 8.88
C SER A 279 1.05 -22.39 7.86
N TYR A 280 1.60 -23.44 7.25
CA TYR A 280 2.64 -23.31 6.21
C TYR A 280 2.12 -22.62 4.95
N MET A 281 0.89 -22.91 4.55
CA MET A 281 0.23 -22.27 3.42
C MET A 281 0.14 -20.75 3.61
N PHE A 282 -0.33 -20.29 4.76
CA PHE A 282 -0.46 -18.86 5.03
C PHE A 282 0.86 -18.18 5.38
N LEU A 283 1.81 -18.89 5.98
CA LEU A 283 3.16 -18.38 6.18
C LEU A 283 3.86 -18.11 4.84
N SER A 284 3.74 -19.03 3.91
CA SER A 284 4.23 -18.87 2.54
C SER A 284 3.59 -17.67 1.85
N ASN A 285 2.28 -17.46 2.03
CA ASN A 285 1.58 -16.29 1.51
C ASN A 285 2.12 -14.98 2.09
N ILE A 286 2.38 -14.91 3.41
CA ILE A 286 2.94 -13.73 4.06
C ILE A 286 4.32 -13.40 3.48
N ILE A 287 5.20 -14.41 3.33
CA ILE A 287 6.53 -14.23 2.76
C ILE A 287 6.43 -13.79 1.29
N ALA A 288 5.60 -14.47 0.51
CA ALA A 288 5.42 -14.18 -0.91
C ALA A 288 4.77 -12.79 -1.14
N ASN A 289 3.95 -12.28 -0.22
CA ASN A 289 3.41 -10.92 -0.29
C ASN A 289 4.52 -9.85 -0.30
N LEU A 290 5.60 -10.05 0.45
CA LEU A 290 6.76 -9.14 0.45
C LEU A 290 7.48 -9.16 -0.92
N LEU A 291 7.57 -10.33 -1.53
CA LEU A 291 8.23 -10.52 -2.84
C LEU A 291 7.32 -10.07 -4.00
N SER A 292 6.00 -10.18 -3.84
CA SER A 292 5.02 -9.87 -4.89
C SER A 292 5.02 -8.41 -5.32
N GLY A 293 5.38 -7.47 -4.43
CA GLY A 293 5.61 -6.07 -4.79
C GLY A 293 6.76 -5.94 -5.80
N ILE A 294 7.90 -6.55 -5.50
CA ILE A 294 9.10 -6.53 -6.37
C ILE A 294 8.81 -7.22 -7.71
N VAL A 295 8.14 -8.36 -7.67
CA VAL A 295 7.73 -9.10 -8.88
C VAL A 295 6.75 -8.29 -9.70
N GLY A 296 5.78 -7.63 -9.05
CA GLY A 296 4.81 -6.76 -9.71
C GLY A 296 5.44 -5.56 -10.42
N ASP A 297 6.46 -4.97 -9.82
CA ASP A 297 7.18 -3.83 -10.42
C ASP A 297 7.98 -4.27 -11.67
N LYS A 298 8.56 -5.49 -11.65
CA LYS A 298 9.34 -6.03 -12.79
C LYS A 298 8.46 -6.59 -13.91
N LEU A 299 7.45 -7.41 -13.60
CA LEU A 299 6.59 -8.08 -14.60
C LEU A 299 5.41 -7.21 -15.05
N GLY A 300 5.10 -6.15 -14.30
CA GLY A 300 3.91 -5.32 -14.44
C GLY A 300 2.75 -5.81 -13.57
N TRP A 301 2.14 -4.91 -12.83
CA TRP A 301 1.13 -5.21 -11.80
C TRP A 301 -0.05 -6.03 -12.32
N ARG A 302 -0.61 -5.66 -13.46
CA ARG A 302 -1.73 -6.36 -14.11
C ARG A 302 -1.37 -7.80 -14.49
N ARG A 303 -0.16 -8.00 -15.08
CA ARG A 303 0.32 -9.33 -15.47
C ARG A 303 0.57 -10.21 -14.26
N THR A 304 1.10 -9.66 -13.17
CA THR A 304 1.29 -10.38 -11.92
C THR A 304 -0.04 -10.87 -11.35
N VAL A 305 -1.07 -10.02 -11.32
CA VAL A 305 -2.41 -10.41 -10.88
C VAL A 305 -3.01 -11.50 -11.79
N ALA A 306 -2.89 -11.35 -13.11
CA ALA A 306 -3.46 -12.32 -14.06
C ALA A 306 -2.73 -13.67 -14.05
N TYR A 307 -1.40 -13.67 -14.15
CA TYR A 307 -0.63 -14.91 -14.35
C TYR A 307 -0.27 -15.57 -13.03
N VAL A 308 0.33 -14.84 -12.08
CA VAL A 308 0.71 -15.43 -10.78
C VAL A 308 -0.53 -15.64 -9.91
N GLY A 309 -1.35 -14.61 -9.74
CA GLY A 309 -2.59 -14.68 -8.97
C GLY A 309 -3.63 -15.60 -9.62
N GLY A 310 -4.11 -15.26 -10.82
CA GLY A 310 -5.20 -15.97 -11.48
C GLY A 310 -4.82 -17.37 -11.95
N ILE A 311 -3.92 -17.50 -12.93
CA ILE A 311 -3.54 -18.80 -13.49
C ILE A 311 -2.78 -19.63 -12.45
N GLY A 312 -1.86 -19.02 -11.69
CA GLY A 312 -1.13 -19.70 -10.64
C GLY A 312 -2.06 -20.34 -9.60
N CYS A 313 -3.04 -19.57 -9.07
CA CYS A 313 -4.02 -20.11 -8.13
C CYS A 313 -4.95 -21.15 -8.76
N THR A 314 -5.31 -21.03 -10.05
CA THR A 314 -6.07 -22.06 -10.76
C THR A 314 -5.35 -23.40 -10.70
N VAL A 315 -4.09 -23.42 -11.12
CA VAL A 315 -3.28 -24.66 -11.16
C VAL A 315 -3.03 -25.19 -9.75
N THR A 316 -2.62 -24.34 -8.81
CA THR A 316 -2.28 -24.77 -7.45
C THR A 316 -3.51 -25.20 -6.64
N THR A 317 -4.71 -24.67 -6.93
CA THR A 317 -5.98 -25.15 -6.34
C THR A 317 -6.25 -26.59 -6.78
N LEU A 318 -6.10 -26.93 -8.05
CA LEU A 318 -6.26 -28.29 -8.54
C LEU A 318 -5.17 -29.23 -8.01
N LEU A 319 -3.91 -28.76 -7.95
CA LEU A 319 -2.82 -29.54 -7.33
C LEU A 319 -3.08 -29.81 -5.85
N LEU A 320 -3.68 -28.86 -5.11
CA LEU A 320 -4.02 -29.02 -3.69
C LEU A 320 -5.06 -30.12 -3.46
N PHE A 321 -5.85 -30.45 -4.47
CA PHE A 321 -6.78 -31.58 -4.45
C PHE A 321 -6.15 -32.89 -4.98
N TYR A 322 -5.66 -32.89 -6.22
CA TYR A 322 -5.26 -34.11 -6.90
C TYR A 322 -3.98 -34.74 -6.34
N VAL A 323 -2.98 -33.93 -5.95
CA VAL A 323 -1.71 -34.47 -5.44
C VAL A 323 -1.90 -35.23 -4.12
N PRO A 324 -2.60 -34.68 -3.10
CA PRO A 324 -2.86 -35.43 -1.86
C PRO A 324 -3.77 -36.65 -2.05
N VAL A 325 -4.70 -36.61 -2.99
CA VAL A 325 -5.55 -37.78 -3.31
C VAL A 325 -4.73 -38.89 -3.93
N ALA A 326 -3.82 -38.59 -4.86
CA ALA A 326 -2.95 -39.57 -5.51
C ALA A 326 -1.89 -40.12 -4.54
N HIS A 327 -1.48 -39.38 -3.52
CA HIS A 327 -0.40 -39.73 -2.58
C HIS A 327 -0.91 -39.64 -1.14
N ARG A 328 -1.97 -40.43 -0.83
CA ARG A 328 -2.63 -40.44 0.48
C ARG A 328 -1.63 -40.64 1.62
N GLY A 329 -1.80 -39.91 2.71
CA GLY A 329 -0.94 -39.97 3.88
C GLY A 329 0.44 -39.29 3.72
N ASN A 330 0.81 -38.82 2.53
CA ASN A 330 2.09 -38.13 2.32
C ASN A 330 2.01 -36.65 2.72
N PHE A 331 2.34 -36.38 3.95
CA PHE A 331 2.33 -35.01 4.51
C PHE A 331 3.30 -34.06 3.77
N GLY A 332 4.49 -34.53 3.39
CA GLY A 332 5.50 -33.70 2.71
C GLY A 332 5.01 -33.15 1.36
N LEU A 333 4.39 -34.00 0.51
CA LEU A 333 3.82 -33.56 -0.76
C LEU A 333 2.63 -32.63 -0.54
N ALA A 334 1.78 -32.89 0.46
CA ALA A 334 0.69 -31.99 0.82
C ALA A 334 1.22 -30.60 1.22
N VAL A 335 2.32 -30.52 1.98
CA VAL A 335 2.96 -29.26 2.35
C VAL A 335 3.48 -28.51 1.13
N VAL A 336 4.14 -29.20 0.18
CA VAL A 336 4.66 -28.57 -1.04
C VAL A 336 3.54 -27.87 -1.82
N VAL A 337 2.43 -28.56 -2.08
CA VAL A 337 1.32 -27.97 -2.85
C VAL A 337 0.61 -26.86 -2.08
N ALA A 338 0.50 -26.95 -0.75
CA ALA A 338 -0.06 -25.90 0.08
C ALA A 338 0.81 -24.64 0.08
N VAL A 339 2.14 -24.80 0.18
CA VAL A 339 3.12 -23.70 0.08
C VAL A 339 3.05 -23.04 -1.29
N LEU A 340 2.95 -23.81 -2.38
CA LEU A 340 2.79 -23.29 -3.73
C LEU A 340 1.48 -22.49 -3.88
N TYR A 341 0.37 -23.00 -3.34
CA TYR A 341 -0.90 -22.25 -3.34
C TYR A 341 -0.78 -20.95 -2.58
N GLY A 342 -0.21 -20.97 -1.36
CA GLY A 342 0.02 -19.75 -0.57
C GLY A 342 0.89 -18.72 -1.30
N ALA A 343 1.93 -19.17 -1.99
CA ALA A 343 2.82 -18.31 -2.77
C ALA A 343 2.11 -17.66 -3.97
N THR A 344 1.33 -18.44 -4.73
CA THR A 344 0.59 -17.91 -5.90
C THR A 344 -0.51 -16.93 -5.49
N LEU A 345 -1.11 -17.12 -4.32
CA LEU A 345 -2.13 -16.24 -3.77
C LEU A 345 -1.61 -14.80 -3.57
N ALA A 346 -0.31 -14.63 -3.29
CA ALA A 346 0.33 -13.32 -3.18
C ALA A 346 0.35 -12.54 -4.51
N GLY A 347 0.14 -13.18 -5.64
CA GLY A 347 0.04 -12.54 -6.95
C GLY A 347 -1.05 -11.48 -7.06
N TYR A 348 -2.00 -11.42 -6.11
CA TYR A 348 -3.04 -10.39 -6.07
C TYR A 348 -2.65 -9.11 -5.31
N VAL A 349 -1.51 -9.07 -4.64
CA VAL A 349 -1.04 -7.88 -3.89
C VAL A 349 -1.01 -6.61 -4.74
N PRO A 350 -0.53 -6.62 -6.00
CA PRO A 350 -0.51 -5.42 -6.83
C PRO A 350 -1.90 -4.81 -7.12
N LEU A 351 -3.00 -5.54 -6.88
CA LEU A 351 -4.36 -5.01 -7.04
C LEU A 351 -4.62 -3.80 -6.13
N THR A 352 -3.97 -3.76 -4.95
CA THR A 352 -4.05 -2.62 -4.02
C THR A 352 -3.44 -1.34 -4.60
N ALA A 353 -2.44 -1.47 -5.47
CA ALA A 353 -1.82 -0.35 -6.18
C ALA A 353 -2.62 0.02 -7.45
N ILE A 354 -3.22 -0.95 -8.13
CA ILE A 354 -4.03 -0.73 -9.34
C ILE A 354 -5.31 0.06 -9.02
N MET A 355 -6.02 -0.29 -7.95
CA MET A 355 -7.35 0.26 -7.66
C MET A 355 -7.39 1.80 -7.53
N PRO A 356 -6.50 2.46 -6.77
CA PRO A 356 -6.49 3.92 -6.68
C PRO A 356 -6.19 4.63 -8.02
N LEU A 357 -5.48 3.94 -8.93
CA LEU A 357 -5.14 4.48 -10.25
C LEU A 357 -6.29 4.35 -11.27
N LEU A 358 -7.27 3.46 -11.01
CA LEU A 358 -8.48 3.35 -11.84
C LEU A 358 -9.46 4.51 -11.62
N ALA A 359 -9.39 5.18 -10.46
CA ALA A 359 -10.19 6.35 -10.12
C ALA A 359 -9.36 7.38 -9.37
N PRO A 360 -8.45 8.11 -10.05
CA PRO A 360 -7.53 9.06 -9.43
C PRO A 360 -8.25 10.20 -8.70
N GLU A 361 -9.41 10.62 -9.21
CA GLU A 361 -10.25 11.68 -8.64
C GLU A 361 -10.93 11.22 -7.34
N ASN A 362 -11.12 9.91 -7.15
CA ASN A 362 -11.84 9.36 -5.99
C ASN A 362 -11.17 8.09 -5.46
N LYS A 363 -9.90 8.20 -5.08
CA LYS A 363 -9.06 7.08 -4.59
C LYS A 363 -9.68 6.37 -3.38
N GLY A 364 -10.33 7.13 -2.49
CA GLY A 364 -11.00 6.58 -1.30
C GLY A 364 -12.15 5.64 -1.67
N ALA A 365 -12.98 6.00 -2.66
CA ALA A 365 -14.05 5.14 -3.14
C ALA A 365 -13.52 3.88 -3.84
N ALA A 366 -12.44 3.99 -4.62
CA ALA A 366 -11.79 2.83 -5.25
C ALA A 366 -11.23 1.84 -4.22
N ILE A 367 -10.59 2.33 -3.16
CA ILE A 367 -10.12 1.50 -2.04
C ILE A 367 -11.30 0.89 -1.28
N SER A 368 -12.41 1.63 -1.11
CA SER A 368 -13.64 1.11 -0.49
C SER A 368 -14.22 -0.06 -1.30
N MET A 369 -14.18 0.01 -2.64
CA MET A 369 -14.60 -1.11 -3.51
C MET A 369 -13.71 -2.34 -3.31
N LEU A 370 -12.38 -2.15 -3.16
CA LEU A 370 -11.46 -3.26 -2.87
C LEU A 370 -11.77 -3.92 -1.52
N THR A 371 -12.05 -3.10 -0.51
CA THR A 371 -12.41 -3.58 0.84
C THR A 371 -13.76 -4.28 0.84
N LEU A 372 -14.73 -3.77 0.06
CA LEU A 372 -16.04 -4.42 -0.15
C LEU A 372 -15.87 -5.82 -0.75
N GLY A 373 -15.01 -5.96 -1.78
CA GLY A 373 -14.69 -7.26 -2.38
C GLY A 373 -14.09 -8.24 -1.38
N ALA A 374 -13.15 -7.77 -0.55
CA ALA A 374 -12.55 -8.60 0.49
C ALA A 374 -13.56 -9.02 1.58
N GLY A 375 -14.48 -8.12 1.99
CA GLY A 375 -15.54 -8.44 2.95
C GLY A 375 -16.58 -9.41 2.38
N ALA A 376 -17.02 -9.20 1.13
CA ALA A 376 -17.99 -10.07 0.47
C ALA A 376 -17.47 -11.50 0.24
N SER A 377 -16.16 -11.69 0.17
CA SER A 377 -15.56 -13.02 0.00
C SER A 377 -15.81 -13.95 1.19
N ALA A 378 -15.92 -13.42 2.40
CA ALA A 378 -16.22 -14.20 3.60
C ALA A 378 -17.62 -14.81 3.57
N LEU A 379 -18.55 -14.19 2.85
CA LEU A 379 -19.86 -14.74 2.54
C LEU A 379 -19.82 -15.70 1.34
N LEU A 380 -19.17 -15.26 0.24
CA LEU A 380 -19.22 -15.98 -1.05
C LEU A 380 -18.55 -17.34 -0.99
N GLY A 381 -17.39 -17.45 -0.33
CA GLY A 381 -16.65 -18.72 -0.25
C GLY A 381 -17.47 -19.84 0.38
N PRO A 382 -17.91 -19.70 1.64
CA PRO A 382 -18.79 -20.67 2.29
C PRO A 382 -20.13 -20.90 1.57
N ALA A 383 -20.74 -19.85 0.96
CA ALA A 383 -21.98 -19.98 0.21
C ALA A 383 -21.83 -20.91 -1.02
N ILE A 384 -20.72 -20.79 -1.74
CA ILE A 384 -20.41 -21.72 -2.86
C ILE A 384 -20.31 -23.16 -2.32
N VAL A 385 -19.64 -23.36 -1.19
CA VAL A 385 -19.56 -24.69 -0.56
C VAL A 385 -20.96 -25.18 -0.16
N ALA A 386 -21.78 -24.34 0.50
CA ALA A 386 -23.13 -24.69 0.92
C ALA A 386 -24.03 -25.16 -0.23
N LEU A 387 -23.91 -24.50 -1.39
CA LEU A 387 -24.73 -24.80 -2.57
C LEU A 387 -24.26 -26.01 -3.37
N PHE A 388 -22.94 -26.23 -3.44
CA PHE A 388 -22.37 -27.15 -4.41
C PHE A 388 -21.70 -28.40 -3.80
N ILE A 389 -21.41 -28.43 -2.48
CA ILE A 389 -20.71 -29.56 -1.85
C ILE A 389 -21.57 -30.83 -1.88
N GLY A 390 -22.89 -30.74 -1.71
CA GLY A 390 -23.82 -31.84 -1.79
C GLY A 390 -23.90 -32.45 -3.20
N PRO A 391 -24.28 -31.67 -4.23
CA PRO A 391 -24.48 -32.22 -5.58
C PRO A 391 -23.17 -32.56 -6.32
N LEU A 392 -22.06 -31.84 -6.09
CA LEU A 392 -20.81 -31.98 -6.85
C LEU A 392 -19.63 -32.56 -6.05
N GLY A 393 -19.79 -32.72 -4.76
CA GLY A 393 -18.72 -33.18 -3.87
C GLY A 393 -17.56 -32.19 -3.76
N VAL A 394 -16.50 -32.64 -3.08
CA VAL A 394 -15.29 -31.83 -2.86
C VAL A 394 -14.60 -31.49 -4.18
N GLU A 395 -14.50 -32.45 -5.10
CA GLU A 395 -13.84 -32.25 -6.39
C GLU A 395 -14.54 -31.16 -7.22
N GLY A 396 -15.88 -31.20 -7.31
CA GLY A 396 -16.65 -30.20 -8.04
C GLY A 396 -16.47 -28.78 -7.45
N VAL A 397 -16.44 -28.66 -6.13
CA VAL A 397 -16.19 -27.35 -5.45
C VAL A 397 -14.77 -26.85 -5.75
N MET A 398 -13.76 -27.72 -5.78
CA MET A 398 -12.39 -27.35 -6.16
C MET A 398 -12.32 -26.85 -7.61
N TRP A 399 -13.05 -27.48 -8.54
CA TRP A 399 -13.16 -27.01 -9.92
C TRP A 399 -13.87 -25.66 -10.03
N ILE A 400 -14.93 -25.41 -9.24
CA ILE A 400 -15.58 -24.09 -9.20
C ILE A 400 -14.60 -23.02 -8.73
N PHE A 401 -13.84 -23.26 -7.66
CA PHE A 401 -12.85 -22.30 -7.18
C PHE A 401 -11.70 -22.09 -8.17
N ALA A 402 -11.21 -23.14 -8.81
CA ALA A 402 -10.22 -23.05 -9.87
C ALA A 402 -10.76 -22.24 -11.07
N GLY A 403 -12.02 -22.47 -11.47
CA GLY A 403 -12.69 -21.70 -12.52
C GLY A 403 -12.85 -20.22 -12.18
N LEU A 404 -13.16 -19.89 -10.91
CA LEU A 404 -13.18 -18.50 -10.46
C LEU A 404 -11.81 -17.85 -10.53
N TYR A 405 -10.73 -18.54 -10.15
CA TYR A 405 -9.38 -18.01 -10.32
C TYR A 405 -9.02 -17.81 -11.80
N ALA A 406 -9.40 -18.74 -12.69
CA ALA A 406 -9.22 -18.55 -14.13
C ALA A 406 -10.02 -17.35 -14.65
N LEU A 407 -11.26 -17.17 -14.19
CA LEU A 407 -12.08 -16.00 -14.50
C LEU A 407 -11.39 -14.72 -14.01
N SER A 408 -10.82 -14.73 -12.80
CA SER A 408 -10.10 -13.54 -12.28
C SER A 408 -8.87 -13.19 -13.10
N ALA A 409 -8.18 -14.19 -13.68
CA ALA A 409 -7.08 -13.94 -14.61
C ALA A 409 -7.54 -13.18 -15.85
N VAL A 410 -8.66 -13.60 -16.43
CA VAL A 410 -9.29 -12.92 -17.58
C VAL A 410 -9.73 -11.51 -17.18
N LEU A 411 -10.44 -11.35 -16.06
CA LEU A 411 -10.90 -10.05 -15.57
C LEU A 411 -9.75 -9.09 -15.28
N ALA A 412 -8.63 -9.59 -14.73
CA ALA A 412 -7.46 -8.77 -14.47
C ALA A 412 -6.84 -8.17 -15.74
N LEU A 413 -6.98 -8.83 -16.89
CA LEU A 413 -6.52 -8.28 -18.18
C LEU A 413 -7.31 -7.04 -18.61
N PHE A 414 -8.55 -6.87 -18.15
CA PHE A 414 -9.36 -5.68 -18.41
C PHE A 414 -9.06 -4.50 -17.47
N LEU A 415 -8.28 -4.69 -16.41
CA LEU A 415 -7.83 -3.62 -15.52
C LEU A 415 -6.70 -2.78 -16.15
N THR A 416 -6.93 -2.32 -17.39
CA THR A 416 -5.95 -1.51 -18.11
C THR A 416 -5.80 -0.14 -17.46
N LEU A 417 -4.57 0.19 -17.09
CA LEU A 417 -4.19 1.52 -16.62
C LEU A 417 -3.87 2.42 -17.82
N PRO A 418 -4.01 3.75 -17.71
CA PRO A 418 -3.57 4.67 -18.75
C PRO A 418 -2.12 4.43 -19.21
N GLN A 419 -1.25 4.07 -18.28
CA GLN A 419 0.16 3.71 -18.52
C GLN A 419 0.37 2.39 -19.28
N ASP A 420 -0.59 1.46 -19.22
CA ASP A 420 -0.54 0.18 -19.95
C ASP A 420 -0.91 0.32 -21.43
N VAL A 421 -1.78 1.27 -21.74
CA VAL A 421 -2.20 1.56 -23.13
C VAL A 421 -0.99 2.05 -23.93
N GLU A 422 -0.11 2.81 -23.30
CA GLU A 422 1.14 3.29 -23.90
C GLU A 422 2.20 2.18 -24.07
N ARG A 423 2.27 1.20 -23.15
CA ARG A 423 3.18 0.04 -23.26
C ARG A 423 2.66 -1.04 -24.23
N GLY A 424 1.36 -1.13 -24.44
CA GLY A 424 0.71 -2.14 -25.30
C GLY A 424 0.95 -1.96 -26.79
N SER A 425 1.46 -0.79 -27.24
CA SER A 425 1.82 -0.56 -28.64
C SER A 425 3.18 -1.15 -29.07
N LEU A 426 3.94 -1.78 -28.14
CA LEU A 426 5.32 -2.21 -28.35
C LEU A 426 5.60 -3.71 -28.09
N GLY A 427 4.63 -4.60 -28.23
CA GLY A 427 5.02 -6.00 -28.07
C GLY A 427 3.93 -7.05 -28.08
N TRP A 428 3.19 -7.20 -29.18
CA TRP A 428 2.59 -8.49 -29.55
C TRP A 428 2.29 -8.55 -31.04
N SER A 429 3.34 -8.68 -31.86
CA SER A 429 3.25 -9.20 -33.23
C SER A 429 3.72 -10.66 -33.22
N GLY A 430 2.89 -11.52 -32.70
CA GLY A 430 3.14 -12.96 -32.70
C GLY A 430 2.03 -13.69 -31.99
N ILE A 431 1.10 -14.22 -32.80
CA ILE A 431 0.02 -15.13 -32.46
C ILE A 431 -1.27 -14.45 -31.93
N GLY A 432 -2.24 -14.25 -32.85
CA GLY A 432 -3.65 -14.04 -32.52
C GLY A 432 -4.28 -12.67 -32.77
N GLY A 433 -3.75 -11.87 -33.68
CA GLY A 433 -4.26 -10.54 -34.00
C GLY A 433 -5.11 -10.46 -35.28
N ALA A 434 -6.18 -11.25 -35.41
CA ALA A 434 -7.05 -11.14 -36.58
C ALA A 434 -8.54 -11.36 -36.26
N ALA A 435 -9.06 -10.76 -35.20
CA ALA A 435 -10.52 -10.76 -35.03
C ALA A 435 -11.00 -9.80 -33.93
N PHE A 436 -10.66 -8.52 -33.88
CA PHE A 436 -11.42 -7.50 -33.14
C PHE A 436 -10.72 -6.13 -33.22
N GLY A 437 -10.48 -5.67 -34.42
CA GLY A 437 -9.83 -4.39 -34.70
C GLY A 437 -10.58 -3.50 -35.66
N ALA A 438 -11.87 -3.26 -35.44
CA ALA A 438 -12.60 -2.33 -36.30
C ALA A 438 -13.79 -1.68 -35.57
N SER A 439 -13.57 -0.93 -34.50
CA SER A 439 -14.62 -0.01 -33.98
C SER A 439 -14.13 1.00 -32.92
N ALA A 440 -12.85 1.36 -32.86
CA ALA A 440 -12.37 2.35 -31.88
C ALA A 440 -11.57 3.52 -32.50
N SER A 441 -11.83 3.89 -33.76
CA SER A 441 -11.10 4.99 -34.41
C SER A 441 -11.94 6.19 -34.77
N LEU A 442 -12.99 6.53 -34.01
CA LEU A 442 -13.88 7.66 -34.34
C LEU A 442 -14.20 8.61 -33.18
N LEU A 443 -13.35 8.78 -32.19
CA LEU A 443 -13.51 9.86 -31.20
C LEU A 443 -12.15 10.30 -30.60
N ALA A 444 -11.28 10.85 -31.45
CA ALA A 444 -10.14 11.62 -30.96
C ALA A 444 -9.73 12.61 -32.06
N HIS A 445 -10.19 13.81 -31.94
CA HIS A 445 -9.48 14.99 -32.45
C HIS A 445 -10.07 16.24 -31.82
N PRO A 446 -9.23 17.13 -31.27
CA PRO A 446 -9.25 18.48 -31.82
C PRO A 446 -7.97 18.75 -32.61
N PRO A 447 -8.07 19.42 -33.75
CA PRO A 447 -6.94 19.76 -34.60
C PRO A 447 -6.38 21.11 -34.16
N ALA A 448 -5.10 21.18 -33.88
CA ALA A 448 -4.27 22.37 -34.11
C ALA A 448 -2.94 22.29 -33.35
N MET A 449 -2.00 21.50 -33.84
CA MET A 449 -0.56 21.70 -33.58
C MET A 449 0.31 20.80 -34.48
N ALA A 450 -0.12 20.56 -35.71
CA ALA A 450 0.66 19.80 -36.70
C ALA A 450 1.33 20.76 -37.71
N ALA A 451 1.97 21.82 -37.22
CA ALA A 451 2.69 22.73 -38.13
C ALA A 451 3.92 23.36 -37.44
N LEU A 452 4.76 22.56 -36.80
CA LEU A 452 6.14 22.93 -36.42
C LEU A 452 7.01 21.67 -36.17
N ALA A 453 6.85 20.66 -37.03
CA ALA A 453 7.76 19.52 -37.08
C ALA A 453 8.98 19.88 -37.94
N GLY A 454 9.90 20.66 -37.37
CA GLY A 454 11.17 21.02 -37.99
C GLY A 454 12.18 21.33 -36.90
N GLN A 455 13.15 20.42 -36.71
CA GLN A 455 14.39 20.62 -35.93
C GLN A 455 14.22 21.18 -34.51
N ASN A 456 13.85 20.31 -33.57
CA ASN A 456 13.91 20.65 -32.14
C ASN A 456 14.84 19.68 -31.40
N ASP A 457 16.15 19.81 -31.64
CA ASP A 457 17.16 19.12 -30.83
C ASP A 457 17.28 19.82 -29.47
N ILE A 458 17.27 19.04 -28.39
CA ILE A 458 17.59 19.52 -27.05
C ILE A 458 19.11 19.51 -26.90
N ASP A 459 19.69 20.60 -26.40
CA ASP A 459 21.13 20.73 -26.19
C ASP A 459 21.49 20.78 -24.70
N LEU A 460 20.58 21.26 -23.87
CA LEU A 460 20.84 21.52 -22.45
C LEU A 460 19.75 20.93 -21.57
N LEU A 461 20.18 20.22 -20.53
CA LEU A 461 19.34 19.76 -19.43
C LEU A 461 19.72 20.57 -18.18
N LEU A 462 18.79 21.35 -17.64
CA LEU A 462 18.96 22.07 -16.37
C LEU A 462 18.29 21.27 -15.26
N PHE A 463 19.01 21.02 -14.18
CA PHE A 463 18.51 20.28 -13.02
C PHE A 463 18.37 21.19 -11.81
N ASP A 464 17.32 21.00 -11.02
CA ASP A 464 17.31 21.43 -9.63
C ASP A 464 18.19 20.49 -8.78
N LEU A 465 18.49 20.90 -7.55
CA LEU A 465 19.37 20.15 -6.65
C LEU A 465 18.60 19.37 -5.59
N GLY A 466 17.86 20.08 -4.75
CA GLY A 466 17.13 19.51 -3.63
C GLY A 466 15.89 18.76 -4.08
N GLY A 467 15.66 17.53 -3.62
CA GLY A 467 14.59 16.67 -4.12
C GLY A 467 14.78 16.18 -5.55
N THR A 468 15.84 16.64 -6.24
CA THR A 468 16.17 16.21 -7.60
C THR A 468 17.48 15.43 -7.66
N ILE A 469 18.53 15.92 -7.06
CA ILE A 469 19.85 15.25 -6.96
C ILE A 469 20.06 14.71 -5.54
N TYR A 470 19.77 15.53 -4.53
CA TYR A 470 19.91 15.20 -3.12
C TYR A 470 18.54 15.22 -2.41
N ASP A 471 18.37 14.38 -1.38
CA ASP A 471 17.17 14.34 -0.56
C ASP A 471 16.98 15.65 0.23
N ASP A 472 15.82 16.28 0.07
CA ASP A 472 15.42 17.53 0.73
C ASP A 472 15.23 17.40 2.24
N SER A 473 15.06 16.19 2.76
CA SER A 473 14.85 15.96 4.19
C SER A 473 15.98 16.53 5.04
N THR A 474 17.18 16.67 4.48
CA THR A 474 18.34 17.27 5.14
C THR A 474 18.10 18.76 5.40
N TYR A 475 17.57 19.49 4.42
CA TYR A 475 17.22 20.90 4.56
C TYR A 475 16.01 21.11 5.49
N THR A 476 14.98 20.28 5.35
CA THR A 476 13.79 20.38 6.20
C THR A 476 14.12 20.15 7.68
N ARG A 477 15.04 19.22 7.99
CA ARG A 477 15.56 19.03 9.36
C ARG A 477 16.37 20.22 9.85
N ALA A 478 17.13 20.88 8.98
CA ALA A 478 17.85 22.10 9.32
C ALA A 478 16.88 23.24 9.66
N LEU A 479 15.78 23.39 8.91
CA LEU A 479 14.71 24.35 9.24
C LEU A 479 14.04 24.04 10.58
N LEU A 480 13.74 22.78 10.87
CA LEU A 480 13.16 22.36 12.15
C LEU A 480 14.08 22.71 13.32
N ARG A 481 15.39 22.44 13.19
CA ARG A 481 16.38 22.82 14.21
C ARG A 481 16.42 24.34 14.41
N ALA A 482 16.42 25.11 13.32
CA ALA A 482 16.41 26.56 13.39
C ALA A 482 15.14 27.11 14.05
N VAL A 483 13.99 26.48 13.85
CA VAL A 483 12.73 26.82 14.55
C VAL A 483 12.87 26.54 16.04
N HIS A 484 13.42 25.38 16.45
CA HIS A 484 13.64 25.05 17.86
C HIS A 484 14.64 25.97 18.55
N ASP A 485 15.65 26.53 17.83
CA ASP A 485 16.54 27.54 18.39
C ASP A 485 15.81 28.88 18.63
N ILE A 486 14.78 29.17 17.85
CA ILE A 486 13.98 30.39 17.99
C ILE A 486 12.92 30.22 19.09
N ASP A 487 12.22 29.10 19.09
CA ASP A 487 11.23 28.70 20.09
C ASP A 487 11.34 27.21 20.43
N PRO A 488 11.97 26.89 21.58
CA PRO A 488 12.13 25.49 22.01
C PRO A 488 10.81 24.75 22.35
N ASN A 489 9.68 25.47 22.46
CA ASN A 489 8.39 24.88 22.81
C ASN A 489 7.59 24.39 21.59
N VAL A 490 8.05 24.68 20.38
CA VAL A 490 7.38 24.23 19.14
C VAL A 490 7.36 22.72 19.10
N GLN A 491 6.17 22.16 18.89
CA GLN A 491 6.01 20.72 18.73
C GLN A 491 6.39 20.30 17.32
N GLU A 492 7.12 19.19 17.21
CA GLU A 492 7.56 18.66 15.92
C GLU A 492 6.38 18.37 14.98
N ASP A 493 5.27 17.86 15.53
CA ASP A 493 4.06 17.55 14.78
C ASP A 493 3.42 18.80 14.14
N GLU A 494 3.47 19.94 14.81
CA GLU A 494 2.98 21.21 14.29
C GLU A 494 3.83 21.69 13.12
N PHE A 495 5.16 21.59 13.25
CA PHE A 495 6.08 21.91 12.16
C PHE A 495 5.79 21.07 10.91
N TRP A 496 5.63 19.76 11.08
CA TRP A 496 5.35 18.87 9.96
C TRP A 496 3.98 19.10 9.33
N ALA A 497 2.98 19.47 10.11
CA ALA A 497 1.66 19.84 9.60
C ALA A 497 1.71 21.06 8.67
N ILE A 498 2.44 22.12 9.05
CA ILE A 498 2.65 23.31 8.21
C ILE A 498 3.45 22.97 6.96
N TYR A 499 4.51 22.16 7.09
CA TYR A 499 5.31 21.69 5.96
C TYR A 499 4.47 20.91 4.93
N ASP A 500 3.70 19.93 5.37
CA ASP A 500 2.88 19.10 4.47
C ASP A 500 1.73 19.90 3.83
N ALA A 501 1.10 20.82 4.60
CA ALA A 501 0.10 21.73 4.05
C ALA A 501 0.68 22.63 2.94
N GLN A 502 1.91 23.10 3.10
CA GLN A 502 2.58 23.92 2.08
C GLN A 502 2.94 23.10 0.82
N ARG A 503 3.41 21.86 0.99
CA ARG A 503 3.68 20.96 -0.13
C ARG A 503 2.42 20.66 -0.96
N MET A 504 1.30 20.43 -0.28
CA MET A 504 0.02 20.14 -0.95
C MET A 504 -0.50 21.32 -1.77
N ARG A 505 -0.26 22.56 -1.31
CA ARG A 505 -0.66 23.78 -2.05
C ARG A 505 0.13 23.94 -3.36
N ALA A 506 1.35 23.41 -3.43
CA ALA A 506 2.28 23.58 -4.56
C ALA A 506 2.38 25.04 -5.05
N SER A 507 2.36 25.99 -4.09
CA SER A 507 2.42 27.43 -4.33
C SER A 507 3.06 28.15 -3.17
N GLY A 508 3.91 29.14 -3.45
CA GLY A 508 4.62 29.94 -2.45
C GLY A 508 5.86 29.23 -1.85
N SER A 509 6.61 29.96 -1.04
CA SER A 509 7.88 29.51 -0.45
C SER A 509 7.65 28.75 0.85
N LEU A 510 8.22 27.54 0.97
CA LEU A 510 8.23 26.77 2.21
C LEU A 510 8.85 27.54 3.39
N ARG A 511 9.98 28.22 3.15
CA ARG A 511 10.65 29.07 4.16
C ARG A 511 9.73 30.17 4.67
N THR A 512 9.00 30.81 3.75
CA THR A 512 8.05 31.87 4.11
C THR A 512 6.89 31.31 4.92
N ALA A 513 6.34 30.16 4.56
CA ALA A 513 5.26 29.53 5.32
C ALA A 513 5.70 29.18 6.75
N ILE A 514 6.88 28.60 6.91
CA ILE A 514 7.45 28.24 8.23
C ILE A 514 7.77 29.51 9.02
N ALA A 515 8.38 30.53 8.41
CA ALA A 515 8.68 31.78 9.09
C ALA A 515 7.41 32.50 9.56
N ASN A 516 6.38 32.57 8.74
CA ASN A 516 5.11 33.21 9.10
C ASN A 516 4.41 32.54 10.30
N HIS A 517 4.65 31.25 10.49
CA HIS A 517 3.98 30.49 11.55
C HIS A 517 4.80 30.42 12.84
N PHE A 518 6.12 30.24 12.75
CA PHE A 518 6.96 29.92 13.91
C PHE A 518 7.94 31.03 14.29
N VAL A 519 8.16 32.04 13.43
CA VAL A 519 9.20 33.03 13.69
C VAL A 519 8.58 34.36 14.09
N PRO A 520 8.98 34.98 15.23
CA PRO A 520 8.53 36.30 15.61
C PRO A 520 8.78 37.32 14.50
N ASN A 521 7.81 38.21 14.26
CA ASN A 521 7.82 39.23 13.19
C ASN A 521 7.93 38.62 11.76
N GLN A 522 7.71 37.32 11.59
CA GLN A 522 7.79 36.63 10.30
C GLN A 522 9.16 36.77 9.62
N ASP A 523 10.23 36.85 10.44
CA ASP A 523 11.61 37.11 9.99
C ASP A 523 12.18 35.86 9.29
N ARG A 524 11.93 35.77 7.97
CA ARG A 524 12.44 34.72 7.09
C ARG A 524 13.96 34.70 7.01
N GLU A 525 14.60 35.86 7.10
CA GLU A 525 16.06 35.99 6.97
C GLU A 525 16.76 35.35 8.17
N ARG A 526 16.25 35.63 9.38
CA ARG A 526 16.72 35.00 10.62
C ARG A 526 16.59 33.47 10.55
N LEU A 527 15.43 32.92 10.13
CA LEU A 527 15.21 31.48 9.96
C LEU A 527 16.21 30.92 8.97
N THR A 528 16.40 31.56 7.82
CA THR A 528 17.31 31.10 6.76
C THR A 528 18.76 31.08 7.22
N THR A 529 19.19 32.11 7.97
CA THR A 529 20.54 32.21 8.49
C THR A 529 20.84 31.11 9.51
N LEU A 530 19.93 30.84 10.44
CA LEU A 530 20.08 29.76 11.41
C LEU A 530 20.08 28.38 10.70
N ALA A 531 19.15 28.15 9.77
CA ALA A 531 19.07 26.87 9.05
C ALA A 531 20.33 26.61 8.22
N ARG A 532 20.98 27.62 7.65
CA ARG A 532 22.26 27.46 6.93
C ARG A 532 23.36 26.89 7.82
N GLY A 533 23.39 27.17 9.11
CA GLY A 533 24.34 26.63 10.07
C GLY A 533 24.17 25.09 10.28
N TYR A 534 22.99 24.57 10.03
CA TYR A 534 22.66 23.15 10.21
C TYR A 534 22.55 22.37 8.89
N TRP A 535 22.57 23.09 7.76
CA TRP A 535 22.33 22.47 6.47
C TRP A 535 23.58 21.82 5.89
N GLU A 536 23.57 20.50 5.84
CA GLU A 536 24.60 19.67 5.22
C GLU A 536 23.97 18.67 4.25
N TYR A 537 24.75 18.28 3.24
CA TYR A 537 24.42 17.17 2.35
C TYR A 537 25.30 15.97 2.69
N PRO A 538 24.86 15.04 3.58
CA PRO A 538 25.62 13.82 3.83
C PRO A 538 25.65 12.94 2.57
N ALA A 539 26.62 12.02 2.48
CA ALA A 539 26.73 11.12 1.32
C ALA A 539 25.47 10.28 1.10
N SER A 540 24.77 9.95 2.19
CA SER A 540 23.49 9.22 2.16
C SER A 540 22.33 10.01 1.58
N ALA A 541 22.47 11.31 1.39
CA ALA A 541 21.42 12.16 0.79
C ALA A 541 21.40 12.08 -0.74
N LEU A 542 22.47 11.60 -1.38
CA LEU A 542 22.49 11.40 -2.83
C LEU A 542 21.51 10.29 -3.23
N TYR A 543 20.58 10.60 -4.12
CA TYR A 543 19.69 9.56 -4.63
C TYR A 543 20.45 8.54 -5.49
N PRO A 544 20.18 7.23 -5.37
CA PRO A 544 20.96 6.18 -6.03
C PRO A 544 20.90 6.22 -7.56
N ASP A 545 19.78 6.68 -8.13
CA ASP A 545 19.55 6.80 -9.56
C ASP A 545 20.28 7.99 -10.23
N VAL A 546 20.80 8.95 -9.46
CA VAL A 546 21.36 10.19 -9.97
C VAL A 546 22.68 9.97 -10.71
N LYS A 547 23.63 9.31 -10.06
CA LYS A 547 24.99 9.18 -10.62
C LYS A 547 25.03 8.42 -11.95
N PRO A 548 24.36 7.26 -12.11
CA PRO A 548 24.27 6.57 -13.39
C PRO A 548 23.51 7.40 -14.45
N ALA A 549 22.37 8.01 -14.07
CA ALA A 549 21.57 8.81 -15.01
C ALA A 549 22.33 10.04 -15.53
N LEU A 550 22.95 10.84 -14.64
CA LEU A 550 23.69 12.03 -15.08
C LEU A 550 24.90 11.68 -15.94
N LYS A 551 25.64 10.59 -15.66
CA LYS A 551 26.74 10.14 -16.51
C LYS A 551 26.27 9.75 -17.91
N ALA A 552 25.18 9.03 -18.03
CA ALA A 552 24.62 8.65 -19.32
C ALA A 552 24.12 9.87 -20.12
N LEU A 553 23.47 10.82 -19.45
CA LEU A 553 22.96 12.05 -20.09
C LEU A 553 24.08 13.01 -20.49
N ALA A 554 25.16 13.11 -19.72
CA ALA A 554 26.32 13.96 -20.03
C ALA A 554 27.04 13.56 -21.32
N ALA A 555 26.87 12.32 -21.77
CA ALA A 555 27.41 11.85 -23.05
C ALA A 555 26.72 12.46 -24.30
N GLN A 556 25.48 12.97 -24.13
CA GLN A 556 24.65 13.45 -25.24
C GLN A 556 24.21 14.91 -25.10
N PHE A 557 24.13 15.42 -23.86
CA PHE A 557 23.62 16.76 -23.55
C PHE A 557 24.60 17.54 -22.70
N LYS A 558 24.59 18.86 -22.85
CA LYS A 558 25.16 19.73 -21.81
C LYS A 558 24.28 19.62 -20.55
N LEU A 559 24.89 19.45 -19.38
CA LEU A 559 24.17 19.45 -18.11
C LEU A 559 24.41 20.76 -17.38
N GLY A 560 23.37 21.31 -16.79
CA GLY A 560 23.43 22.51 -15.95
C GLY A 560 22.66 22.32 -14.65
N LEU A 561 23.02 23.08 -13.64
CA LEU A 561 22.39 23.09 -12.32
C LEU A 561 21.84 24.48 -12.01
N VAL A 562 20.60 24.57 -11.52
CA VAL A 562 19.95 25.79 -11.06
C VAL A 562 19.33 25.54 -9.68
N ALA A 563 19.92 26.09 -8.61
CA ALA A 563 19.51 25.72 -7.24
C ALA A 563 19.50 26.91 -6.28
N ASN A 564 18.50 26.90 -5.36
CA ASN A 564 18.43 27.83 -4.22
C ASN A 564 19.36 27.34 -3.08
N SER A 565 20.65 27.25 -3.37
CA SER A 565 21.68 26.72 -2.47
C SER A 565 22.98 27.49 -2.64
N GLY A 566 23.99 27.12 -1.86
CA GLY A 566 25.29 27.78 -1.82
C GLY A 566 26.47 26.82 -1.84
N GLU A 567 27.55 27.16 -1.13
CA GLU A 567 28.81 26.44 -1.14
C GLU A 567 28.69 24.98 -0.63
N ALA A 568 27.76 24.71 0.29
CA ALA A 568 27.50 23.34 0.77
C ALA A 568 27.13 22.37 -0.38
N ALA A 569 26.36 22.85 -1.35
CA ALA A 569 26.03 22.10 -2.56
C ALA A 569 27.28 21.77 -3.40
N LEU A 570 28.17 22.76 -3.62
CA LEU A 570 29.40 22.54 -4.38
C LEU A 570 30.32 21.53 -3.70
N LYS A 571 30.44 21.59 -2.37
CA LYS A 571 31.22 20.60 -1.60
C LYS A 571 30.66 19.19 -1.78
N ALA A 572 29.34 19.04 -1.70
CA ALA A 572 28.67 17.75 -1.90
C ALA A 572 28.88 17.20 -3.33
N LEU A 573 28.64 18.03 -4.35
CA LEU A 573 28.85 17.66 -5.75
C LEU A 573 30.29 17.22 -6.06
N ARG A 574 31.31 17.91 -5.47
CA ARG A 574 32.72 17.51 -5.60
C ARG A 574 32.99 16.19 -4.91
N ARG A 575 32.53 16.01 -3.67
CA ARG A 575 32.69 14.76 -2.92
C ARG A 575 32.13 13.55 -3.67
N ASP A 576 30.93 13.71 -4.31
CA ASP A 576 30.23 12.63 -4.97
C ASP A 576 30.66 12.44 -6.43
N GLY A 577 31.61 13.26 -6.92
CA GLY A 577 32.17 13.20 -8.28
C GLY A 577 31.15 13.60 -9.36
N LEU A 578 30.23 14.50 -9.03
CA LEU A 578 29.19 15.00 -9.94
C LEU A 578 29.51 16.39 -10.50
N ARG A 579 30.39 17.17 -9.84
CA ARG A 579 30.68 18.56 -10.21
C ARG A 579 31.08 18.73 -11.68
N ASP A 580 31.92 17.85 -12.17
CA ASP A 580 32.51 17.94 -13.50
C ASP A 580 31.57 17.51 -14.63
N LEU A 581 30.44 16.92 -14.29
CA LEU A 581 29.36 16.61 -15.24
C LEU A 581 28.57 17.86 -15.65
N PHE A 582 28.61 18.94 -14.83
CA PHE A 582 27.84 20.15 -15.07
C PHE A 582 28.67 21.22 -15.77
N THR A 583 28.25 21.60 -16.97
CA THR A 583 28.86 22.70 -17.77
C THR A 583 28.56 24.05 -17.13
N VAL A 584 27.40 24.22 -16.51
CA VAL A 584 27.00 25.44 -15.82
C VAL A 584 26.38 25.12 -14.46
N ILE A 585 26.72 25.93 -13.45
CA ILE A 585 26.14 25.85 -12.11
C ILE A 585 25.72 27.27 -11.70
N ALA A 586 24.40 27.46 -11.56
CA ALA A 586 23.78 28.69 -11.11
C ALA A 586 23.23 28.49 -9.69
N LEU A 587 23.91 29.06 -8.69
CA LEU A 587 23.52 28.97 -7.28
C LEU A 587 23.03 30.32 -6.78
N ALA A 588 21.93 30.32 -6.03
CA ALA A 588 21.31 31.53 -5.52
C ALA A 588 22.27 32.38 -4.66
N ASP A 589 23.04 31.73 -3.78
CA ASP A 589 23.98 32.45 -2.88
C ASP A 589 25.10 33.19 -3.66
N SER A 590 25.52 32.63 -4.82
CA SER A 590 26.56 33.24 -5.65
C SER A 590 26.03 34.37 -6.53
N LEU A 591 24.75 34.31 -6.88
CA LEU A 591 24.12 35.26 -7.81
C LEU A 591 23.30 36.36 -7.12
N GLY A 592 22.99 36.18 -5.84
CA GLY A 592 22.08 37.06 -5.10
C GLY A 592 20.63 37.02 -5.57
N VAL A 593 20.25 35.93 -6.30
CA VAL A 593 18.92 35.74 -6.89
C VAL A 593 18.49 34.31 -6.69
N GLU A 594 17.30 34.07 -6.14
CA GLU A 594 16.77 32.72 -5.91
C GLU A 594 15.53 32.40 -6.79
N LYS A 595 15.33 31.13 -7.14
CA LYS A 595 14.07 30.67 -7.77
C LYS A 595 12.89 31.03 -6.87
N PRO A 596 11.76 31.48 -7.41
CA PRO A 596 11.29 31.42 -8.81
C PRO A 596 11.69 32.60 -9.70
N ASP A 597 12.65 33.43 -9.31
CA ASP A 597 13.10 34.56 -10.15
C ASP A 597 13.76 34.03 -11.45
N GLU A 598 13.28 34.48 -12.58
CA GLU A 598 13.72 34.01 -13.90
C GLU A 598 15.18 34.37 -14.20
N ARG A 599 15.75 35.38 -13.53
CA ARG A 599 17.15 35.80 -13.73
C ARG A 599 18.16 34.69 -13.48
N ILE A 600 17.89 33.75 -12.54
CA ILE A 600 18.80 32.65 -12.26
C ILE A 600 18.83 31.64 -13.43
N PHE A 601 17.67 31.40 -14.08
CA PHE A 601 17.58 30.55 -15.27
C PHE A 601 18.22 31.24 -16.49
N LEU A 602 17.97 32.52 -16.68
CA LEU A 602 18.59 33.32 -17.76
C LEU A 602 20.11 33.33 -17.63
N TYR A 603 20.67 33.41 -16.43
CA TYR A 603 22.09 33.29 -16.19
C TYR A 603 22.63 31.92 -16.65
N ALA A 604 21.93 30.83 -16.30
CA ALA A 604 22.33 29.48 -16.70
C ALA A 604 22.29 29.29 -18.23
N LEU A 605 21.22 29.76 -18.88
CA LEU A 605 21.05 29.72 -20.33
C LEU A 605 22.16 30.50 -21.06
N LYS A 606 22.40 31.75 -20.61
CA LYS A 606 23.45 32.63 -21.17
C LYS A 606 24.84 32.00 -21.03
N THR A 607 25.15 31.44 -19.86
CA THR A 607 26.45 30.81 -19.59
C THR A 607 26.65 29.53 -20.42
N ALA A 608 25.59 28.72 -20.62
CA ALA A 608 25.63 27.54 -21.45
C ALA A 608 25.62 27.85 -22.95
N GLY A 609 25.22 29.06 -23.35
CA GLY A 609 25.09 29.46 -24.75
C GLY A 609 23.96 28.75 -25.49
N VAL A 610 22.86 28.42 -24.79
CA VAL A 610 21.72 27.65 -25.33
C VAL A 610 20.42 28.43 -25.17
N SER A 611 19.57 28.39 -26.20
CA SER A 611 18.25 29.06 -26.17
C SER A 611 17.27 28.30 -25.24
N PRO A 612 16.27 28.98 -24.66
CA PRO A 612 15.24 28.32 -23.86
C PRO A 612 14.52 27.20 -24.59
N SER A 613 14.18 27.36 -25.86
CA SER A 613 13.46 26.36 -26.68
C SER A 613 14.27 25.06 -26.91
N ARG A 614 15.59 25.09 -26.75
CA ARG A 614 16.49 23.93 -26.82
C ARG A 614 16.94 23.42 -25.44
N THR A 615 16.22 23.84 -24.39
CA THR A 615 16.54 23.48 -23.01
C THR A 615 15.36 22.77 -22.36
N VAL A 616 15.65 21.75 -21.57
CA VAL A 616 14.69 21.09 -20.68
C VAL A 616 15.10 21.37 -19.24
N HIS A 617 14.17 21.85 -18.42
CA HIS A 617 14.37 21.96 -16.98
C HIS A 617 13.72 20.77 -16.25
N VAL A 618 14.50 20.15 -15.36
CA VAL A 618 14.08 19.01 -14.54
C VAL A 618 14.10 19.43 -13.08
N GLY A 619 12.96 19.45 -12.42
CA GLY A 619 12.85 19.87 -11.02
C GLY A 619 11.66 19.21 -10.32
N ASN A 620 11.60 19.34 -8.99
CA ASN A 620 10.58 18.68 -8.17
C ASN A 620 9.46 19.61 -7.67
N ARG A 621 9.53 20.92 -7.93
CA ARG A 621 8.56 21.90 -7.44
C ARG A 621 7.94 22.71 -8.57
N LEU A 622 6.59 22.75 -8.62
CA LEU A 622 5.87 23.48 -9.67
C LEU A 622 6.16 24.99 -9.63
N GLU A 623 6.14 25.58 -8.43
CA GLU A 623 6.26 27.02 -8.25
C GLU A 623 7.66 27.59 -8.50
N SER A 624 8.72 26.84 -8.18
CA SER A 624 10.10 27.31 -8.29
C SER A 624 10.87 26.76 -9.49
N ASP A 625 10.44 25.62 -10.04
CA ASP A 625 11.16 24.97 -11.13
C ASP A 625 10.36 25.00 -12.43
N ILE A 626 9.14 24.46 -12.41
CA ILE A 626 8.37 24.20 -13.62
C ILE A 626 7.80 25.50 -14.23
N ARG A 627 7.01 26.25 -13.45
CA ARG A 627 6.33 27.44 -13.94
C ARG A 627 7.28 28.53 -14.43
N PRO A 628 8.39 28.89 -13.71
CA PRO A 628 9.32 29.89 -14.21
C PRO A 628 10.09 29.41 -15.46
N ALA A 629 10.43 28.12 -15.56
CA ALA A 629 11.06 27.57 -16.75
C ALA A 629 10.13 27.64 -17.99
N GLN A 630 8.84 27.33 -17.81
CA GLN A 630 7.82 27.44 -18.87
C GLN A 630 7.61 28.88 -19.35
N ARG A 631 7.57 29.86 -18.41
CA ARG A 631 7.45 31.28 -18.79
C ARG A 631 8.60 31.77 -19.66
N LEU A 632 9.78 31.19 -19.51
CA LEU A 632 10.93 31.45 -20.37
C LEU A 632 10.92 30.67 -21.69
N GLY A 633 9.95 29.79 -21.92
CA GLY A 633 9.85 28.97 -23.12
C GLY A 633 10.73 27.72 -23.12
N MET A 634 11.19 27.28 -21.95
CA MET A 634 11.84 25.97 -21.78
C MET A 634 10.80 24.85 -21.74
N ARG A 635 11.19 23.66 -22.15
CA ARG A 635 10.43 22.45 -21.85
C ARG A 635 10.70 22.01 -20.41
N THR A 636 9.74 21.30 -19.82
CA THR A 636 9.77 20.99 -18.39
C THR A 636 9.49 19.54 -18.10
N VAL A 637 10.25 18.98 -17.17
CA VAL A 637 10.02 17.63 -16.64
C VAL A 637 9.86 17.74 -15.12
N TRP A 638 8.70 17.38 -14.64
CA TRP A 638 8.43 17.38 -13.20
C TRP A 638 8.78 16.04 -12.56
N LEU A 639 9.68 16.07 -11.59
CA LEU A 639 10.14 14.90 -10.86
C LEU A 639 9.38 14.78 -9.54
N LEU A 640 8.55 13.75 -9.41
CA LEU A 640 7.68 13.52 -8.25
C LEU A 640 8.43 12.84 -7.10
N ARG A 641 9.35 13.57 -6.47
CA ARG A 641 10.03 13.14 -5.23
C ARG A 641 10.45 14.35 -4.37
N GLY A 642 10.97 14.11 -3.18
CA GLY A 642 11.38 15.17 -2.25
C GLY A 642 10.19 16.04 -1.85
N ASP A 643 10.30 17.36 -2.04
CA ASP A 643 9.27 18.35 -1.72
C ASP A 643 8.08 18.40 -2.70
N ALA A 644 8.05 17.56 -3.73
CA ALA A 644 6.87 17.43 -4.59
C ALA A 644 5.64 17.01 -3.77
N PRO A 645 4.42 17.46 -4.11
CA PRO A 645 3.21 17.02 -3.44
C PRO A 645 3.08 15.50 -3.42
N PRO A 646 2.75 14.87 -2.27
CA PRO A 646 2.61 13.42 -2.19
C PRO A 646 1.40 12.88 -2.97
N ALA A 647 0.43 13.74 -3.28
CA ALA A 647 -0.75 13.45 -4.09
C ALA A 647 -1.07 14.64 -5.01
N PRO A 648 -0.35 14.79 -6.14
CA PRO A 648 -0.61 15.86 -7.08
C PRO A 648 -2.03 15.78 -7.67
N THR A 649 -2.65 16.92 -7.94
CA THR A 649 -3.92 16.98 -8.67
C THR A 649 -3.70 16.73 -10.17
N LEU A 650 -4.77 16.41 -10.91
CA LEU A 650 -4.70 16.25 -12.36
C LEU A 650 -4.22 17.53 -13.05
N ASP A 651 -4.68 18.68 -12.59
CA ASP A 651 -4.25 19.98 -13.13
C ASP A 651 -2.75 20.19 -12.92
N GLN A 652 -2.23 19.85 -11.73
CA GLN A 652 -0.79 19.92 -11.45
C GLN A 652 0.02 18.95 -12.31
N LEU A 653 -0.51 17.75 -12.60
CA LEU A 653 0.16 16.77 -13.46
C LEU A 653 0.14 17.17 -14.95
N ALA A 654 -0.83 18.00 -15.35
CA ALA A 654 -0.96 18.50 -16.71
C ALA A 654 -0.13 19.78 -16.97
N GLU A 655 0.39 20.45 -15.93
CA GLU A 655 1.19 21.67 -16.11
C GLU A 655 2.55 21.43 -16.82
N PRO A 656 3.38 20.42 -16.42
CA PRO A 656 4.67 20.18 -17.06
C PRO A 656 4.51 19.42 -18.39
N ASP A 657 5.50 19.53 -19.28
CA ASP A 657 5.51 18.80 -20.55
C ASP A 657 5.69 17.28 -20.35
N ALA A 658 6.31 16.85 -19.25
CA ALA A 658 6.41 15.46 -18.83
C ALA A 658 6.52 15.33 -17.31
N VAL A 659 6.12 14.16 -16.78
CA VAL A 659 6.21 13.81 -15.35
C VAL A 659 6.96 12.49 -15.20
N ILE A 660 7.92 12.45 -14.26
CA ILE A 660 8.71 11.26 -13.93
C ILE A 660 8.78 11.08 -12.41
N ILE A 661 9.07 9.86 -11.95
CA ILE A 661 9.24 9.55 -10.51
C ILE A 661 10.72 9.26 -10.15
N SER A 662 11.57 9.08 -11.15
CA SER A 662 13.01 8.78 -11.03
C SER A 662 13.72 9.32 -12.26
N LEU A 663 15.02 9.68 -12.13
CA LEU A 663 15.83 10.11 -13.27
C LEU A 663 16.09 8.99 -14.29
N VAL A 664 15.88 7.73 -13.91
CA VAL A 664 15.89 6.59 -14.86
C VAL A 664 14.83 6.77 -15.96
N GLY A 665 13.70 7.39 -15.64
CA GLY A 665 12.64 7.68 -16.60
C GLY A 665 12.92 8.88 -17.51
N LEU A 666 13.95 9.68 -17.23
CA LEU A 666 14.21 10.92 -17.97
C LEU A 666 14.55 10.70 -19.45
N PRO A 667 15.38 9.72 -19.87
CA PRO A 667 15.63 9.46 -21.29
C PRO A 667 14.35 9.16 -22.07
N THR A 668 13.42 8.40 -21.48
CA THR A 668 12.11 8.11 -22.08
C THR A 668 11.25 9.37 -22.22
N ALA A 669 11.22 10.22 -21.20
CA ALA A 669 10.53 11.51 -21.25
C ALA A 669 11.10 12.41 -22.34
N LEU A 670 12.42 12.54 -22.43
CA LEU A 670 13.11 13.31 -23.45
C LEU A 670 12.83 12.78 -24.86
N SER A 671 12.81 11.47 -25.09
CA SER A 671 12.50 10.87 -26.38
C SER A 671 11.07 11.21 -26.87
N ARG A 672 10.13 11.37 -25.93
CA ARG A 672 8.76 11.81 -26.24
C ARG A 672 8.70 13.29 -26.59
N LEU A 673 9.43 14.12 -25.86
CA LEU A 673 9.48 15.57 -26.07
C LEU A 673 10.15 15.95 -27.41
N THR A 674 11.09 15.14 -27.90
CA THR A 674 11.88 15.40 -29.13
C THR A 674 11.40 14.62 -30.34
N GLY A 675 10.62 13.56 -30.15
CA GLY A 675 10.30 12.60 -31.22
C GLY A 675 11.50 11.70 -31.64
N SER A 676 12.67 11.82 -30.98
CA SER A 676 13.88 11.09 -31.32
C SER A 676 13.82 9.64 -30.86
N ARG A 677 14.17 8.68 -31.77
CA ARG A 677 14.26 7.25 -31.45
C ARG A 677 15.58 6.86 -30.79
N GLU A 678 16.64 7.62 -30.97
CA GLU A 678 17.98 7.31 -30.45
C GLU A 678 18.06 7.39 -28.91
N LEU A 679 17.27 8.27 -28.29
CA LEU A 679 17.21 8.42 -26.83
C LEU A 679 16.58 7.22 -26.10
N ARG A 680 15.92 6.30 -26.82
CA ARG A 680 15.35 5.08 -26.20
C ARG A 680 16.42 4.07 -25.79
N HIS A 681 17.53 4.01 -26.48
CA HIS A 681 18.65 3.11 -26.14
C HIS A 681 19.40 3.53 -24.86
N LEU A 682 19.32 4.81 -24.46
CA LEU A 682 19.84 5.29 -23.17
C LEU A 682 19.06 4.77 -21.98
N SER A 683 17.76 4.57 -22.13
CA SER A 683 16.89 4.00 -21.08
C SER A 683 17.35 2.58 -20.70
N ASP A 684 17.76 1.79 -21.69
CA ASP A 684 18.21 0.41 -21.48
C ASP A 684 19.62 0.37 -20.85
N SER A 685 20.48 1.34 -21.21
CA SER A 685 21.82 1.47 -20.62
C SER A 685 21.80 1.95 -19.16
N VAL A 686 20.90 2.86 -18.79
CA VAL A 686 20.75 3.32 -17.40
C VAL A 686 20.14 2.21 -16.54
N ALA A 687 19.18 1.47 -17.06
CA ALA A 687 18.58 0.33 -16.37
C ALA A 687 19.55 -0.85 -16.16
N SER A 688 20.52 -1.03 -17.06
CA SER A 688 21.55 -2.09 -16.94
C SER A 688 22.69 -1.76 -15.97
N LEU A 689 22.83 -0.50 -15.53
CA LEU A 689 23.83 -0.06 -14.56
C LEU A 689 23.31 -0.15 -13.10
N GLU A 690 22.02 -0.42 -12.90
CA GLU A 690 21.40 -0.66 -11.57
C GLU A 690 21.29 -2.16 -11.23
N SER A 691 21.56 -3.07 -12.18
CA SER A 691 21.64 -4.52 -11.97
C SER A 691 23.08 -4.94 -11.58
#